data_d594f7e5a6dc2a72e2374c89a6173357
#
_entry.id   d594f7e5a6dc2a72e2374c89a6173357
#
_cell.length_a   1.000
_cell.length_b   1.000
_cell.length_c   1.000
_cell.angle_alpha   90.00
_cell.angle_beta   90.00
_cell.angle_gamma   90.00
#
_symmetry.space_group_name_H-M   'P 1'
#
loop_
_entity.id
_entity.type
_entity.pdbx_description
1 polymer ?
#
loop_
_entity_poly.entity_id
_entity_poly.type
_entity_poly.pdbx_seq_one_letter_code
_entity_poly.pdbx_strand_id
1 'polypeptide(L)'
;MKNIKVTVIMPVYNAAEYLRESLDCLTKQTLQDIEIICVDDGSTDESLCILEEYSKKDNRFMVLSQKNLHAGVARNNGIDHASGEYMIFLDADDLFELELLEKTYKQGIQQDADIVLFDADYFNTETGERLVQNHLLRTELLDGKEVFSRKDIPDRLFTITTTCPWTKLYSRKFIEKYKLRFQNLRHSNDVYFVLSSLALAERITYLNEKLVYYRVNQTKSLQSLKATNPTLFFDAYEAVYKLLNERHIYEELEKSFITTVLSGCVFNIDTVHSNDAKRKIYEKIESSEFKAMNILAYPEDYYINREYYRRIKSVPYILNCLRKRNRRYEKNGFRVIQQNRVKEEIAVSVIIPVYNTEKYLKSCLESIQAQSLKNIEIICINDGSTDKSLSILKQISKLDKRVSVYTEENSGQSVARNRGLSVARGKYIYFMDSDDLLDANALKKLYSKAENEKLDIVYFDGTSFLDDDLDESSSNQNLDYYKRKYWYSGVYKGEKMLLALVKNGEYRVSPCLQLIRNEYLKDMRISFEEGIIHEDNLFTYQTILGAERVGHIHEGLFKRRYRAASTMTQKTTFEHVYGYFKCFLKMGEYIEKINIDDPEKEAALFVQKDNLRNAREKYMKLEYEEKEAAKGLDLNEKLYFEAYIEDWFAERKAVWNANNRAAREIANEIANVKNTETFKLGAAIIWLPRKIKQCFLNIR
;
A
#
# COMPACT_ATOMS: atom_id res chain seq x y z
N MET A 1 -47.35 -25.37 23.19
CA MET A 1 -45.99 -24.98 22.72
C MET A 1 -45.71 -23.60 23.28
N LYS A 2 -44.54 -23.36 23.84
CA LYS A 2 -44.16 -21.98 24.24
C LYS A 2 -44.16 -21.11 22.97
N ASN A 3 -44.78 -19.94 23.07
CA ASN A 3 -44.73 -18.97 21.96
C ASN A 3 -43.35 -18.30 21.96
N ILE A 4 -42.42 -18.79 21.10
CA ILE A 4 -41.08 -18.23 20.99
C ILE A 4 -41.19 -16.90 20.24
N LYS A 5 -40.71 -15.83 20.87
CA LYS A 5 -40.75 -14.48 20.31
C LYS A 5 -39.59 -14.22 19.35
N VAL A 6 -38.35 -14.58 19.77
CA VAL A 6 -37.13 -14.36 18.97
C VAL A 6 -36.30 -15.62 18.91
N THR A 7 -35.88 -16.00 17.71
CA THR A 7 -34.80 -16.96 17.47
C THR A 7 -33.48 -16.21 17.25
N VAL A 8 -32.49 -16.48 18.10
CA VAL A 8 -31.11 -16.07 17.87
C VAL A 8 -30.43 -17.16 17.08
N ILE A 9 -29.81 -16.83 15.96
CA ILE A 9 -29.03 -17.75 15.13
C ILE A 9 -27.56 -17.33 15.18
N MET A 10 -26.69 -18.20 15.68
CA MET A 10 -25.28 -17.94 15.88
C MET A 10 -24.43 -18.98 15.16
N PRO A 11 -23.77 -18.64 14.04
CA PRO A 11 -22.78 -19.51 13.44
C PRO A 11 -21.49 -19.49 14.28
N VAL A 12 -20.91 -20.67 14.54
CA VAL A 12 -19.72 -20.81 15.39
C VAL A 12 -18.65 -21.61 14.62
N TYR A 13 -17.45 -21.06 14.51
CA TYR A 13 -16.30 -21.75 13.96
C TYR A 13 -15.02 -21.25 14.61
N ASN A 14 -14.35 -22.12 15.39
CA ASN A 14 -13.10 -21.81 16.10
C ASN A 14 -13.15 -20.49 16.88
N ALA A 15 -14.19 -20.31 17.68
CA ALA A 15 -14.50 -19.10 18.47
C ALA A 15 -14.28 -19.28 19.98
N ALA A 16 -13.64 -20.35 20.43
CA ALA A 16 -13.52 -20.72 21.86
C ALA A 16 -13.00 -19.58 22.74
N GLU A 17 -12.17 -18.70 22.21
CA GLU A 17 -11.57 -17.57 22.92
C GLU A 17 -12.62 -16.55 23.42
N TYR A 18 -13.64 -16.26 22.63
CA TYR A 18 -14.63 -15.21 22.92
C TYR A 18 -16.05 -15.76 23.15
N LEU A 19 -16.30 -17.00 22.77
CA LEU A 19 -17.62 -17.61 22.72
C LEU A 19 -18.36 -17.55 24.07
N ARG A 20 -17.66 -17.78 25.18
CA ARG A 20 -18.29 -17.75 26.53
C ARG A 20 -18.86 -16.38 26.86
N GLU A 21 -18.15 -15.29 26.54
CA GLU A 21 -18.63 -13.93 26.78
C GLU A 21 -19.88 -13.63 25.96
N SER A 22 -19.90 -14.04 24.70
CA SER A 22 -21.06 -13.85 23.80
C SER A 22 -22.28 -14.65 24.28
N LEU A 23 -22.10 -15.92 24.69
CA LEU A 23 -23.16 -16.76 25.22
C LEU A 23 -23.70 -16.24 26.57
N ASP A 24 -22.83 -15.71 27.42
CA ASP A 24 -23.22 -15.09 28.68
C ASP A 24 -24.11 -13.87 28.48
N CYS A 25 -23.87 -13.05 27.46
CA CYS A 25 -24.76 -11.96 27.08
C CYS A 25 -26.16 -12.49 26.69
N LEU A 26 -26.23 -13.61 25.97
CA LEU A 26 -27.48 -14.20 25.55
C LEU A 26 -28.27 -14.88 26.70
N THR A 27 -27.59 -15.53 27.63
CA THR A 27 -28.22 -16.11 28.82
C THR A 27 -28.92 -15.07 29.70
N LYS A 28 -28.33 -13.83 29.73
CA LYS A 28 -28.79 -12.71 30.56
C LYS A 28 -29.81 -11.79 29.88
N GLN A 29 -30.24 -12.09 28.65
CA GLN A 29 -31.23 -11.25 27.97
C GLN A 29 -32.51 -11.08 28.78
N THR A 30 -33.05 -9.86 28.79
CA THR A 30 -34.27 -9.54 29.52
C THR A 30 -35.51 -10.25 28.94
N LEU A 31 -35.56 -10.44 27.61
CA LEU A 31 -36.60 -11.25 26.94
C LEU A 31 -36.29 -12.73 27.17
N GLN A 32 -37.23 -13.44 27.86
CA GLN A 32 -37.04 -14.85 28.21
C GLN A 32 -37.63 -15.84 27.21
N ASP A 33 -38.69 -15.43 26.45
CA ASP A 33 -39.34 -16.28 25.44
C ASP A 33 -38.54 -16.32 24.15
N ILE A 34 -37.31 -16.83 24.23
CA ILE A 34 -36.37 -16.94 23.13
C ILE A 34 -35.88 -18.37 22.96
N GLU A 35 -35.37 -18.67 21.77
CA GLU A 35 -34.54 -19.82 21.49
C GLU A 35 -33.22 -19.34 20.89
N ILE A 36 -32.14 -20.06 21.18
CA ILE A 36 -30.77 -19.73 20.74
C ILE A 36 -30.24 -20.95 20.00
N ILE A 37 -30.14 -20.82 18.69
CA ILE A 37 -29.64 -21.87 17.79
C ILE A 37 -28.18 -21.56 17.45
N CYS A 38 -27.29 -22.30 18.09
CA CYS A 38 -25.85 -22.25 17.79
C CYS A 38 -25.50 -23.32 16.77
N VAL A 39 -24.93 -22.93 15.65
CA VAL A 39 -24.53 -23.87 14.58
C VAL A 39 -23.02 -23.95 14.52
N ASP A 40 -22.47 -25.05 15.06
CA ASP A 40 -21.04 -25.34 14.95
C ASP A 40 -20.72 -25.76 13.52
N ASP A 41 -19.90 -24.95 12.84
CA ASP A 41 -19.50 -25.16 11.44
C ASP A 41 -18.19 -25.96 11.34
N GLY A 42 -18.10 -27.06 12.13
CA GLY A 42 -16.96 -27.98 12.12
C GLY A 42 -15.73 -27.39 12.83
N SER A 43 -15.89 -26.83 14.02
CA SER A 43 -14.80 -26.31 14.83
C SER A 43 -13.79 -27.39 15.19
N THR A 44 -12.53 -26.99 15.28
CA THR A 44 -11.40 -27.85 15.67
C THR A 44 -10.79 -27.48 17.02
N ASP A 45 -11.32 -26.43 17.66
CA ASP A 45 -11.01 -25.98 19.01
C ASP A 45 -12.09 -26.42 20.02
N GLU A 46 -12.09 -25.84 21.21
CA GLU A 46 -13.05 -26.17 22.26
C GLU A 46 -14.47 -25.60 22.04
N SER A 47 -14.75 -24.92 20.91
CA SER A 47 -16.03 -24.24 20.68
C SER A 47 -17.23 -25.18 20.83
N LEU A 48 -17.22 -26.36 20.23
CA LEU A 48 -18.31 -27.33 20.34
C LEU A 48 -18.56 -27.79 21.79
N CYS A 49 -17.48 -28.04 22.54
CA CYS A 49 -17.58 -28.42 23.95
C CYS A 49 -18.23 -27.31 24.80
N ILE A 50 -17.89 -26.05 24.51
CA ILE A 50 -18.48 -24.89 25.18
C ILE A 50 -19.99 -24.81 24.86
N LEU A 51 -20.39 -24.96 23.61
CA LEU A 51 -21.79 -24.95 23.22
C LEU A 51 -22.60 -26.05 23.91
N GLU A 52 -22.07 -27.27 23.99
CA GLU A 52 -22.71 -28.38 24.69
C GLU A 52 -22.83 -28.14 26.21
N GLU A 53 -21.87 -27.44 26.80
CA GLU A 53 -21.94 -27.04 28.21
C GLU A 53 -23.14 -26.10 28.46
N TYR A 54 -23.32 -25.06 27.60
CA TYR A 54 -24.42 -24.11 27.73
C TYR A 54 -25.77 -24.77 27.45
N SER A 55 -25.89 -25.65 26.46
CA SER A 55 -27.14 -26.34 26.15
C SER A 55 -27.60 -27.27 27.26
N LYS A 56 -26.71 -27.83 28.08
CA LYS A 56 -27.01 -28.62 29.27
C LYS A 56 -27.52 -27.77 30.45
N LYS A 57 -27.09 -26.49 30.51
CA LYS A 57 -27.43 -25.57 31.61
C LYS A 57 -28.71 -24.77 31.35
N ASP A 58 -28.98 -24.47 30.08
CA ASP A 58 -30.10 -23.61 29.67
C ASP A 58 -30.84 -24.23 28.46
N ASN A 59 -32.06 -24.61 28.66
CA ASN A 59 -32.90 -25.31 27.67
C ASN A 59 -33.34 -24.42 26.49
N ARG A 60 -32.99 -23.15 26.49
CA ARG A 60 -33.20 -22.25 25.36
C ARG A 60 -32.17 -22.49 24.26
N PHE A 61 -31.03 -23.11 24.57
CA PHE A 61 -29.95 -23.41 23.62
C PHE A 61 -30.20 -24.69 22.85
N MET A 62 -30.16 -24.60 21.54
CA MET A 62 -30.08 -25.71 20.58
C MET A 62 -28.75 -25.68 19.88
N VAL A 63 -28.02 -26.79 19.92
CA VAL A 63 -26.72 -26.91 19.24
C VAL A 63 -26.85 -27.82 18.05
N LEU A 64 -26.50 -27.30 16.87
CA LEU A 64 -26.41 -28.04 15.63
C LEU A 64 -24.93 -28.12 15.23
N SER A 65 -24.51 -29.23 14.64
CA SER A 65 -23.14 -29.38 14.12
C SER A 65 -23.17 -29.81 12.68
N GLN A 66 -22.29 -29.24 11.86
CA GLN A 66 -22.12 -29.54 10.45
C GLN A 66 -20.64 -29.54 10.05
N LYS A 67 -20.34 -30.04 8.86
CA LYS A 67 -19.00 -29.85 8.27
C LYS A 67 -18.82 -28.36 7.93
N ASN A 68 -17.58 -27.87 7.96
CA ASN A 68 -17.29 -26.48 7.60
C ASN A 68 -17.77 -26.16 6.18
N LEU A 69 -18.84 -25.38 6.08
CA LEU A 69 -19.46 -24.90 4.84
C LEU A 69 -19.65 -23.37 4.87
N HIS A 70 -18.95 -22.70 5.78
CA HIS A 70 -18.94 -21.26 6.00
C HIS A 70 -20.22 -20.68 6.66
N ALA A 71 -20.07 -19.48 7.25
CA ALA A 71 -21.08 -18.85 8.09
C ALA A 71 -22.46 -18.67 7.41
N GLY A 72 -22.50 -18.43 6.10
CA GLY A 72 -23.76 -18.32 5.35
C GLY A 72 -24.58 -19.61 5.39
N VAL A 73 -23.96 -20.76 5.20
CA VAL A 73 -24.63 -22.08 5.25
C VAL A 73 -25.04 -22.40 6.68
N ALA A 74 -24.19 -22.10 7.67
CA ALA A 74 -24.54 -22.28 9.08
C ALA A 74 -25.75 -21.44 9.49
N ARG A 75 -25.83 -20.16 9.06
CA ARG A 75 -27.01 -19.33 9.28
C ARG A 75 -28.27 -19.91 8.62
N ASN A 76 -28.15 -20.44 7.40
CA ASN A 76 -29.29 -21.10 6.72
C ASN A 76 -29.78 -22.34 7.46
N ASN A 77 -28.87 -23.14 7.99
CA ASN A 77 -29.20 -24.30 8.83
C ASN A 77 -29.98 -23.84 10.09
N GLY A 78 -29.54 -22.73 10.72
CA GLY A 78 -30.25 -22.10 11.81
C GLY A 78 -31.64 -21.60 11.40
N ILE A 79 -31.82 -20.97 10.23
CA ILE A 79 -33.12 -20.54 9.70
C ILE A 79 -34.10 -21.71 9.55
N ASP A 80 -33.63 -22.86 9.07
CA ASP A 80 -34.43 -24.04 8.83
C ASP A 80 -35.01 -24.66 10.14
N HIS A 81 -34.39 -24.38 11.30
CA HIS A 81 -34.79 -24.86 12.62
C HIS A 81 -35.49 -23.80 13.48
N ALA A 82 -35.53 -22.54 12.99
CA ALA A 82 -36.10 -21.41 13.74
C ALA A 82 -37.61 -21.47 13.88
N SER A 83 -38.10 -21.22 15.10
CA SER A 83 -39.55 -21.23 15.42
C SER A 83 -40.09 -19.89 15.92
N GLY A 84 -39.23 -18.93 16.26
CA GLY A 84 -39.58 -17.62 16.78
C GLY A 84 -40.35 -16.74 15.78
N GLU A 85 -41.11 -15.78 16.28
CA GLU A 85 -41.82 -14.80 15.44
C GLU A 85 -40.86 -13.92 14.65
N TYR A 86 -39.72 -13.59 15.27
CA TYR A 86 -38.60 -12.87 14.66
C TYR A 86 -37.29 -13.67 14.75
N MET A 87 -36.33 -13.35 13.88
CA MET A 87 -35.01 -13.93 13.86
C MET A 87 -33.92 -12.83 13.91
N ILE A 88 -32.83 -13.09 14.63
CA ILE A 88 -31.67 -12.26 14.65
C ILE A 88 -30.41 -13.13 14.42
N PHE A 89 -29.46 -12.61 13.65
CA PHE A 89 -28.20 -13.29 13.37
C PHE A 89 -27.09 -12.58 14.13
N LEU A 90 -26.44 -13.26 15.07
CA LEU A 90 -25.38 -12.70 15.91
C LEU A 90 -24.09 -13.49 15.72
N ASP A 91 -22.96 -12.83 15.76
CA ASP A 91 -21.66 -13.48 15.60
C ASP A 91 -21.10 -13.93 16.97
N ALA A 92 -20.35 -15.04 16.98
CA ALA A 92 -19.94 -15.75 18.18
C ALA A 92 -18.81 -15.07 18.97
N ASP A 93 -18.27 -13.98 18.46
CA ASP A 93 -17.17 -13.21 19.03
C ASP A 93 -17.57 -11.79 19.46
N ASP A 94 -18.85 -11.41 19.34
CA ASP A 94 -19.37 -10.10 19.68
C ASP A 94 -20.04 -10.05 21.05
N LEU A 95 -20.32 -8.84 21.56
CA LEU A 95 -21.03 -8.59 22.81
C LEU A 95 -22.36 -7.91 22.56
N PHE A 96 -23.36 -8.19 23.41
CA PHE A 96 -24.72 -7.75 23.22
C PHE A 96 -25.28 -7.07 24.46
N GLU A 97 -26.01 -5.96 24.28
CA GLU A 97 -26.77 -5.33 25.37
C GLU A 97 -27.84 -6.26 25.90
N LEU A 98 -28.10 -6.21 27.22
CA LEU A 98 -29.05 -7.09 27.89
C LEU A 98 -30.50 -6.93 27.40
N GLU A 99 -30.84 -5.77 26.92
CA GLU A 99 -32.19 -5.44 26.42
C GLU A 99 -32.30 -5.55 24.88
N LEU A 100 -31.27 -6.02 24.18
CA LEU A 100 -31.26 -6.12 22.72
C LEU A 100 -32.53 -6.80 22.19
N LEU A 101 -32.80 -8.01 22.63
CA LEU A 101 -33.91 -8.79 22.10
C LEU A 101 -35.27 -8.23 22.51
N GLU A 102 -35.40 -7.70 23.71
CA GLU A 102 -36.65 -7.11 24.19
C GLU A 102 -37.01 -5.84 23.42
N LYS A 103 -36.05 -4.91 23.27
CA LYS A 103 -36.30 -3.64 22.58
C LYS A 103 -36.60 -3.84 21.10
N THR A 104 -35.80 -4.67 20.43
CA THR A 104 -35.99 -4.95 19.00
C THR A 104 -37.28 -5.70 18.73
N TYR A 105 -37.67 -6.67 19.58
CA TYR A 105 -38.93 -7.38 19.46
C TYR A 105 -40.13 -6.44 19.68
N LYS A 106 -40.11 -5.60 20.74
CA LYS A 106 -41.17 -4.62 21.02
C LYS A 106 -41.37 -3.68 19.83
N GLN A 107 -40.28 -3.13 19.28
CA GLN A 107 -40.33 -2.27 18.10
C GLN A 107 -40.92 -3.02 16.90
N GLY A 108 -40.51 -4.27 16.67
CA GLY A 108 -40.98 -5.10 15.57
C GLY A 108 -42.48 -5.33 15.63
N ILE A 109 -43.03 -5.72 16.80
CA ILE A 109 -44.46 -5.94 17.01
C ILE A 109 -45.24 -4.63 16.94
N GLN A 110 -44.76 -3.56 17.57
CA GLN A 110 -45.47 -2.27 17.61
C GLN A 110 -45.62 -1.69 16.20
N GLN A 111 -44.64 -1.86 15.35
CA GLN A 111 -44.65 -1.32 13.99
C GLN A 111 -45.05 -2.35 12.93
N ASP A 112 -45.40 -3.58 13.31
CA ASP A 112 -45.67 -4.71 12.40
C ASP A 112 -44.62 -4.81 11.33
N ALA A 113 -43.33 -4.81 11.75
CA ALA A 113 -42.21 -4.62 10.89
C ALA A 113 -41.68 -5.93 10.28
N ASP A 114 -41.31 -5.89 8.99
CA ASP A 114 -40.53 -6.94 8.34
C ASP A 114 -39.07 -6.96 8.85
N ILE A 115 -38.53 -5.75 9.09
CA ILE A 115 -37.15 -5.56 9.55
C ILE A 115 -37.08 -4.43 10.58
N VAL A 116 -36.40 -4.66 11.68
CA VAL A 116 -36.04 -3.63 12.66
C VAL A 116 -34.51 -3.41 12.57
N LEU A 117 -34.09 -2.20 12.22
CA LEU A 117 -32.68 -1.78 12.18
C LEU A 117 -32.26 -1.23 13.53
N PHE A 118 -31.03 -1.41 13.92
CA PHE A 118 -30.43 -0.78 15.09
C PHE A 118 -28.92 -0.54 14.88
N ASP A 119 -28.29 0.21 15.77
CA ASP A 119 -26.91 0.62 15.65
C ASP A 119 -25.97 -0.25 16.51
N ALA A 120 -24.66 -0.10 16.31
CA ALA A 120 -23.64 -0.79 17.08
C ALA A 120 -22.40 0.12 17.28
N ASP A 121 -21.60 -0.19 18.30
CA ASP A 121 -20.26 0.35 18.50
C ASP A 121 -19.20 -0.73 18.28
N TYR A 122 -17.94 -0.30 18.16
CA TYR A 122 -16.80 -1.20 18.13
C TYR A 122 -16.22 -1.37 19.53
N PHE A 123 -15.73 -2.57 19.81
CA PHE A 123 -15.07 -2.91 21.05
C PHE A 123 -13.63 -3.37 20.76
N ASN A 124 -12.66 -2.62 21.29
CA ASN A 124 -11.25 -2.98 21.14
C ASN A 124 -10.87 -4.03 22.18
N THR A 125 -10.52 -5.23 21.74
CA THR A 125 -10.17 -6.36 22.61
C THR A 125 -8.90 -6.13 23.43
N GLU A 126 -7.93 -5.40 22.89
CA GLU A 126 -6.64 -5.17 23.54
C GLU A 126 -6.72 -4.11 24.65
N THR A 127 -7.49 -3.04 24.43
CA THR A 127 -7.60 -1.93 25.38
C THR A 127 -8.83 -2.01 26.28
N GLY A 128 -9.83 -2.83 25.93
CA GLY A 128 -11.14 -2.86 26.59
C GLY A 128 -12.01 -1.63 26.35
N GLU A 129 -11.64 -0.77 25.42
CA GLU A 129 -12.33 0.49 25.13
C GLU A 129 -13.42 0.34 24.09
N ARG A 130 -14.52 1.05 24.28
CA ARG A 130 -15.60 1.21 23.29
C ARG A 130 -15.20 2.32 22.30
N LEU A 131 -15.18 1.98 21.02
CA LEU A 131 -14.89 2.92 19.94
C LEU A 131 -16.21 3.32 19.28
N VAL A 132 -16.64 4.56 19.51
CA VAL A 132 -17.90 5.10 18.96
C VAL A 132 -17.84 5.13 17.44
N GLN A 133 -18.81 4.45 16.79
CA GLN A 133 -19.01 4.49 15.35
C GLN A 133 -20.32 5.21 15.03
N ASN A 134 -20.27 6.19 14.13
CA ASN A 134 -21.42 7.03 13.79
C ASN A 134 -22.05 6.69 12.43
N HIS A 135 -21.73 5.52 11.83
CA HIS A 135 -22.04 5.29 10.42
C HIS A 135 -22.72 3.95 10.10
N LEU A 136 -23.04 3.12 11.11
CA LEU A 136 -23.66 1.82 10.85
C LEU A 136 -25.15 1.94 10.57
N LEU A 137 -25.83 2.90 11.21
CA LEU A 137 -27.23 3.28 10.93
C LEU A 137 -27.32 4.79 10.71
N ARG A 138 -27.79 5.21 9.55
CA ARG A 138 -27.85 6.62 9.10
C ARG A 138 -29.28 7.14 9.13
N THR A 139 -29.76 7.44 10.32
CA THR A 139 -31.15 7.92 10.53
C THR A 139 -31.39 9.29 9.91
N GLU A 140 -30.37 10.09 9.70
CA GLU A 140 -30.44 11.37 9.00
C GLU A 140 -30.90 11.25 7.54
N LEU A 141 -30.77 10.07 6.93
CA LEU A 141 -31.22 9.80 5.56
C LEU A 141 -32.70 9.38 5.46
N LEU A 142 -33.41 9.25 6.60
CA LEU A 142 -34.79 8.77 6.66
C LEU A 142 -35.83 9.89 6.64
N ASP A 143 -35.40 11.16 6.60
CA ASP A 143 -36.26 12.34 6.56
C ASP A 143 -37.36 12.32 7.67
N GLY A 144 -37.03 11.78 8.86
CA GLY A 144 -37.91 11.68 10.03
C GLY A 144 -38.93 10.57 9.98
N LYS A 145 -38.90 9.68 9.00
CA LYS A 145 -39.84 8.54 8.90
C LYS A 145 -39.47 7.45 9.88
N GLU A 146 -40.39 7.04 10.74
CA GLU A 146 -40.18 5.94 11.69
C GLU A 146 -40.39 4.56 11.05
N VAL A 147 -41.26 4.47 10.04
CA VAL A 147 -41.47 3.28 9.22
C VAL A 147 -41.34 3.66 7.75
N PHE A 148 -40.60 2.87 7.00
CA PHE A 148 -40.32 3.14 5.61
C PHE A 148 -40.15 1.85 4.79
N SER A 149 -40.09 2.01 3.49
CA SER A 149 -39.80 0.96 2.51
C SER A 149 -38.92 1.51 1.38
N ARG A 150 -38.58 0.69 0.38
CA ARG A 150 -37.90 1.14 -0.83
C ARG A 150 -38.61 2.32 -1.53
N LYS A 151 -39.96 2.38 -1.47
CA LYS A 151 -40.75 3.45 -2.11
C LYS A 151 -40.52 4.82 -1.49
N ASP A 152 -40.16 4.85 -0.23
CA ASP A 152 -39.97 6.07 0.54
C ASP A 152 -38.57 6.71 0.34
N ILE A 153 -37.56 5.86 0.17
CA ILE A 153 -36.16 6.28 0.07
C ILE A 153 -35.39 5.49 -1.02
N PRO A 154 -35.92 5.42 -2.26
CA PRO A 154 -35.36 4.55 -3.30
C PRO A 154 -33.88 4.80 -3.58
N ASP A 155 -33.46 6.07 -3.65
CA ASP A 155 -32.08 6.47 -3.95
C ASP A 155 -31.07 6.13 -2.84
N ARG A 156 -31.55 5.83 -1.61
CA ARG A 156 -30.69 5.71 -0.42
C ARG A 156 -30.86 4.41 0.35
N LEU A 157 -31.81 3.56 0.00
CA LEU A 157 -32.22 2.38 0.76
C LEU A 157 -31.04 1.50 1.19
N PHE A 158 -30.10 1.22 0.29
CA PHE A 158 -28.96 0.37 0.57
C PHE A 158 -27.80 1.09 1.28
N THR A 159 -27.91 2.39 1.48
CA THR A 159 -26.88 3.21 2.14
C THR A 159 -27.25 3.63 3.55
N ILE A 160 -28.49 3.38 4.00
CA ILE A 160 -28.94 3.73 5.36
C ILE A 160 -28.32 2.85 6.44
N THR A 161 -27.91 1.64 6.09
CA THR A 161 -27.30 0.68 7.01
C THR A 161 -26.22 -0.14 6.28
N THR A 162 -25.39 -0.83 7.03
CA THR A 162 -24.37 -1.74 6.48
C THR A 162 -24.97 -3.07 6.06
N THR A 163 -24.21 -3.86 5.29
CA THR A 163 -24.59 -5.23 4.88
C THR A 163 -24.43 -6.28 6.00
N CYS A 164 -24.10 -5.86 7.23
CA CYS A 164 -23.98 -6.77 8.37
C CYS A 164 -25.36 -7.25 8.83
N PRO A 165 -25.63 -8.56 9.01
CA PRO A 165 -26.92 -9.06 9.44
C PRO A 165 -27.17 -8.86 10.94
N TRP A 166 -26.14 -8.70 11.76
CA TRP A 166 -26.19 -8.62 13.21
C TRP A 166 -26.67 -7.28 13.78
N THR A 167 -26.96 -6.27 12.96
CA THR A 167 -27.65 -5.02 13.33
C THR A 167 -29.12 -5.02 12.91
N LYS A 168 -29.70 -6.18 12.71
CA LYS A 168 -31.08 -6.29 12.17
C LYS A 168 -31.83 -7.44 12.79
N LEU A 169 -33.09 -7.18 13.17
CA LEU A 169 -34.08 -8.19 13.54
C LEU A 169 -35.04 -8.38 12.36
N TYR A 170 -35.34 -9.62 11.97
CA TYR A 170 -36.14 -9.94 10.80
C TYR A 170 -37.39 -10.71 11.20
N SER A 171 -38.56 -10.37 10.64
CA SER A 171 -39.76 -11.17 10.77
C SER A 171 -39.56 -12.54 10.09
N ARG A 172 -39.87 -13.63 10.84
CA ARG A 172 -39.78 -14.99 10.26
C ARG A 172 -40.71 -15.16 9.08
N LYS A 173 -41.96 -14.66 9.19
CA LYS A 173 -42.95 -14.69 8.10
C LYS A 173 -42.44 -14.00 6.84
N PHE A 174 -41.72 -12.90 6.99
CA PHE A 174 -41.09 -12.18 5.88
C PHE A 174 -40.00 -13.02 5.22
N ILE A 175 -39.06 -13.61 6.00
CA ILE A 175 -38.00 -14.47 5.48
C ILE A 175 -38.58 -15.68 4.73
N GLU A 176 -39.60 -16.32 5.29
CA GLU A 176 -40.27 -17.48 4.69
C GLU A 176 -41.05 -17.10 3.41
N LYS A 177 -41.80 -15.98 3.42
CA LYS A 177 -42.54 -15.46 2.26
C LYS A 177 -41.66 -15.29 1.03
N TYR A 178 -40.46 -14.72 1.21
CA TYR A 178 -39.53 -14.44 0.12
C TYR A 178 -38.42 -15.51 -0.05
N LYS A 179 -38.42 -16.55 0.78
CA LYS A 179 -37.43 -17.64 0.79
C LYS A 179 -35.98 -17.10 0.85
N LEU A 180 -35.78 -16.11 1.71
CA LEU A 180 -34.46 -15.46 1.84
C LEU A 180 -33.45 -16.42 2.46
N ARG A 181 -32.26 -16.50 1.84
CA ARG A 181 -31.17 -17.35 2.29
C ARG A 181 -29.84 -16.64 2.08
N PHE A 182 -28.87 -16.92 2.94
CA PHE A 182 -27.50 -16.51 2.76
C PHE A 182 -26.83 -17.29 1.63
N GLN A 183 -25.93 -16.65 0.91
CA GLN A 183 -25.16 -17.34 -0.14
C GLN A 183 -24.09 -18.26 0.46
N ASN A 184 -23.80 -19.35 -0.25
CA ASN A 184 -22.65 -20.21 0.09
C ASN A 184 -21.36 -19.59 -0.42
N LEU A 185 -20.93 -18.49 0.19
CA LEU A 185 -19.68 -17.79 -0.08
C LEU A 185 -18.81 -17.78 1.17
N ARG A 186 -17.51 -17.91 0.99
CA ARG A 186 -16.57 -17.93 2.11
C ARG A 186 -16.53 -16.60 2.88
N HIS A 187 -16.70 -15.48 2.20
CA HIS A 187 -16.92 -14.15 2.76
C HIS A 187 -17.93 -13.39 1.90
N SER A 188 -18.46 -12.25 2.38
CA SER A 188 -19.51 -11.47 1.70
C SER A 188 -20.83 -12.25 1.48
N ASN A 189 -21.05 -13.33 2.22
CA ASN A 189 -22.26 -14.16 2.14
C ASN A 189 -23.51 -13.42 2.66
N ASP A 190 -23.31 -12.35 3.42
CA ASP A 190 -24.30 -11.47 4.01
C ASP A 190 -24.87 -10.44 3.03
N VAL A 191 -24.08 -10.00 2.05
CA VAL A 191 -24.44 -8.91 1.12
C VAL A 191 -25.75 -9.21 0.39
N TYR A 192 -25.86 -10.39 -0.22
CA TYR A 192 -27.09 -10.78 -0.93
C TYR A 192 -28.30 -10.83 0.00
N PHE A 193 -28.18 -11.48 1.17
CA PHE A 193 -29.26 -11.61 2.12
C PHE A 193 -29.77 -10.26 2.60
N VAL A 194 -28.86 -9.38 3.03
CA VAL A 194 -29.23 -8.08 3.59
C VAL A 194 -29.82 -7.15 2.52
N LEU A 195 -29.16 -7.01 1.36
CA LEU A 195 -29.67 -6.12 0.31
C LEU A 195 -30.99 -6.61 -0.27
N SER A 196 -31.14 -7.93 -0.45
CA SER A 196 -32.40 -8.53 -0.90
C SER A 196 -33.51 -8.32 0.12
N SER A 197 -33.22 -8.49 1.41
CA SER A 197 -34.24 -8.25 2.46
C SER A 197 -34.68 -6.79 2.52
N LEU A 198 -33.75 -5.84 2.44
CA LEU A 198 -34.11 -4.41 2.40
C LEU A 198 -34.94 -4.06 1.16
N ALA A 199 -34.61 -4.61 -0.01
CA ALA A 199 -35.35 -4.38 -1.25
C ALA A 199 -36.77 -4.93 -1.25
N LEU A 200 -37.01 -6.05 -0.55
CA LEU A 200 -38.28 -6.76 -0.54
C LEU A 200 -39.19 -6.41 0.64
N ALA A 201 -38.66 -5.80 1.70
CA ALA A 201 -39.41 -5.40 2.86
C ALA A 201 -40.40 -4.26 2.54
N GLU A 202 -41.59 -4.40 3.04
CA GLU A 202 -42.66 -3.40 2.90
C GLU A 202 -42.71 -2.47 4.12
N ARG A 203 -42.21 -2.93 5.28
CA ARG A 203 -42.22 -2.21 6.56
C ARG A 203 -40.86 -2.36 7.26
N ILE A 204 -40.01 -1.38 7.14
CA ILE A 204 -38.71 -1.29 7.84
C ILE A 204 -38.86 -0.21 8.90
N THR A 205 -38.45 -0.53 10.14
CA THR A 205 -38.35 0.45 11.23
C THR A 205 -36.99 0.40 11.87
N TYR A 206 -36.71 1.28 12.83
CA TYR A 206 -35.42 1.34 13.48
C TYR A 206 -35.47 1.73 14.95
N LEU A 207 -34.44 1.41 15.66
CA LEU A 207 -34.05 1.94 16.97
C LEU A 207 -32.75 2.69 16.85
N ASN A 208 -32.73 3.96 17.27
CA ASN A 208 -31.50 4.76 17.30
C ASN A 208 -30.73 4.45 18.58
N GLU A 209 -30.40 3.18 18.78
CA GLU A 209 -29.69 2.67 19.96
C GLU A 209 -28.59 1.69 19.52
N LYS A 210 -27.47 1.72 20.24
CA LYS A 210 -26.32 0.84 20.03
C LYS A 210 -26.48 -0.39 20.91
N LEU A 211 -26.86 -1.50 20.31
CA LEU A 211 -27.25 -2.72 21.01
C LEU A 211 -26.27 -3.88 20.83
N VAL A 212 -25.29 -3.73 19.95
CA VAL A 212 -24.22 -4.69 19.69
C VAL A 212 -22.86 -3.99 19.78
N TYR A 213 -21.86 -4.68 20.30
CA TYR A 213 -20.46 -4.25 20.35
C TYR A 213 -19.61 -5.19 19.51
N TYR A 214 -19.30 -4.74 18.30
CA TYR A 214 -18.49 -5.49 17.34
C TYR A 214 -17.03 -5.50 17.77
N ARG A 215 -16.46 -6.69 17.96
CA ARG A 215 -15.10 -6.87 18.44
C ARG A 215 -14.08 -6.67 17.31
N VAL A 216 -13.14 -5.75 17.51
CA VAL A 216 -12.06 -5.43 16.56
C VAL A 216 -10.68 -5.79 17.11
N ASN A 217 -9.65 -5.76 16.25
CA ASN A 217 -8.25 -6.10 16.55
C ASN A 217 -8.03 -7.57 16.93
N GLN A 218 -8.78 -8.47 16.30
CA GLN A 218 -8.53 -9.91 16.41
C GLN A 218 -7.45 -10.34 15.41
N THR A 219 -6.47 -11.12 15.88
CA THR A 219 -5.34 -11.61 15.07
C THR A 219 -5.75 -12.60 13.96
N LYS A 220 -6.97 -13.17 14.03
CA LYS A 220 -7.50 -14.20 13.11
C LYS A 220 -8.81 -13.79 12.43
N SER A 221 -9.02 -12.52 12.13
CA SER A 221 -10.26 -12.09 11.49
C SER A 221 -10.42 -12.63 10.06
N LEU A 222 -11.67 -12.87 9.61
CA LEU A 222 -12.01 -13.26 8.23
C LEU A 222 -11.51 -12.26 7.17
N GLN A 223 -11.19 -11.03 7.56
CA GLN A 223 -10.61 -10.03 6.66
C GLN A 223 -9.24 -10.45 6.12
N SER A 224 -8.46 -11.23 6.89
CA SER A 224 -7.18 -11.76 6.42
C SER A 224 -7.33 -12.77 5.27
N LEU A 225 -8.49 -13.40 5.11
CA LEU A 225 -8.79 -14.40 4.08
C LEU A 225 -9.28 -13.78 2.75
N LYS A 226 -9.63 -12.49 2.72
CA LYS A 226 -10.07 -11.79 1.49
C LYS A 226 -9.02 -11.82 0.38
N ALA A 227 -7.74 -11.87 0.74
CA ALA A 227 -6.65 -11.91 -0.24
C ALA A 227 -6.65 -13.19 -1.10
N THR A 228 -7.21 -14.31 -0.63
CA THR A 228 -7.25 -15.58 -1.38
C THR A 228 -8.34 -15.60 -2.45
N ASN A 229 -9.51 -15.01 -2.17
CA ASN A 229 -10.65 -14.93 -3.07
C ASN A 229 -11.23 -13.50 -3.10
N PRO A 230 -10.51 -12.53 -3.67
CA PRO A 230 -10.83 -11.11 -3.51
C PRO A 230 -12.06 -10.65 -4.31
N THR A 231 -12.65 -11.49 -5.15
CA THR A 231 -13.74 -11.15 -6.06
C THR A 231 -15.12 -11.67 -5.65
N LEU A 232 -15.24 -12.44 -4.55
CA LEU A 232 -16.52 -13.05 -4.14
C LEU A 232 -17.62 -12.03 -3.85
N PHE A 233 -17.29 -10.81 -3.48
CA PHE A 233 -18.28 -9.76 -3.26
C PHE A 233 -19.00 -9.34 -4.56
N PHE A 234 -18.37 -9.51 -5.72
CA PHE A 234 -19.04 -9.29 -7.01
C PHE A 234 -20.16 -10.30 -7.25
N ASP A 235 -19.93 -11.57 -6.91
CA ASP A 235 -20.94 -12.62 -7.07
C ASP A 235 -22.18 -12.31 -6.22
N ALA A 236 -21.97 -11.69 -5.05
CA ALA A 236 -23.08 -11.24 -4.21
C ALA A 236 -23.85 -10.07 -4.85
N TYR A 237 -23.16 -9.05 -5.37
CA TYR A 237 -23.83 -7.94 -6.06
C TYR A 237 -24.51 -8.35 -7.36
N GLU A 238 -23.92 -9.26 -8.10
CA GLU A 238 -24.50 -9.83 -9.32
C GLU A 238 -25.82 -10.58 -9.02
N ALA A 239 -25.86 -11.34 -7.92
CA ALA A 239 -27.06 -12.00 -7.45
C ALA A 239 -28.16 -11.00 -7.01
N VAL A 240 -27.78 -9.91 -6.34
CA VAL A 240 -28.72 -8.82 -6.01
C VAL A 240 -29.26 -8.17 -7.28
N TYR A 241 -28.39 -7.81 -8.23
CA TYR A 241 -28.78 -7.23 -9.52
C TYR A 241 -29.81 -8.12 -10.24
N LYS A 242 -29.55 -9.42 -10.29
CA LYS A 242 -30.47 -10.40 -10.88
C LYS A 242 -31.82 -10.42 -10.16
N LEU A 243 -31.82 -10.48 -8.83
CA LEU A 243 -33.06 -10.44 -8.04
C LEU A 243 -33.88 -9.16 -8.32
N LEU A 244 -33.25 -8.00 -8.33
CA LEU A 244 -33.93 -6.73 -8.55
C LEU A 244 -34.60 -6.68 -9.94
N ASN A 245 -33.93 -7.20 -10.98
CA ASN A 245 -34.47 -7.30 -12.33
C ASN A 245 -35.59 -8.32 -12.42
N GLU A 246 -35.45 -9.50 -11.83
CA GLU A 246 -36.50 -10.55 -11.79
C GLU A 246 -37.79 -10.06 -11.06
N ARG A 247 -37.63 -9.16 -10.10
CA ARG A 247 -38.72 -8.53 -9.37
C ARG A 247 -39.23 -7.23 -9.99
N HIS A 248 -38.63 -6.77 -11.09
CA HIS A 248 -38.99 -5.52 -11.76
C HIS A 248 -38.91 -4.28 -10.85
N ILE A 249 -37.92 -4.25 -9.94
CA ILE A 249 -37.70 -3.16 -8.99
C ILE A 249 -36.28 -2.53 -9.15
N TYR A 250 -35.52 -2.94 -10.18
CA TYR A 250 -34.18 -2.41 -10.40
C TYR A 250 -34.21 -0.91 -10.69
N GLU A 251 -35.05 -0.45 -11.62
CA GLU A 251 -35.14 0.97 -11.99
C GLU A 251 -35.47 1.86 -10.79
N GLU A 252 -36.30 1.39 -9.85
CA GLU A 252 -36.64 2.10 -8.62
C GLU A 252 -35.42 2.25 -7.69
N LEU A 253 -34.57 1.22 -7.60
CA LEU A 253 -33.45 1.13 -6.65
C LEU A 253 -32.08 1.36 -7.31
N GLU A 254 -32.01 1.66 -8.59
CA GLU A 254 -30.78 1.71 -9.38
C GLU A 254 -29.71 2.59 -8.74
N LYS A 255 -30.06 3.81 -8.35
CA LYS A 255 -29.12 4.77 -7.80
C LYS A 255 -28.54 4.31 -6.44
N SER A 256 -29.39 3.73 -5.59
CA SER A 256 -28.97 3.15 -4.31
C SER A 256 -28.07 1.93 -4.54
N PHE A 257 -28.42 1.07 -5.51
CA PHE A 257 -27.65 -0.11 -5.86
C PHE A 257 -26.25 0.28 -6.41
N ILE A 258 -26.19 1.19 -7.38
CA ILE A 258 -24.94 1.70 -7.95
C ILE A 258 -24.03 2.27 -6.86
N THR A 259 -24.58 3.09 -5.95
CA THR A 259 -23.82 3.69 -4.84
C THR A 259 -23.21 2.61 -3.95
N THR A 260 -23.98 1.57 -3.64
CA THR A 260 -23.52 0.47 -2.77
C THR A 260 -22.46 -0.39 -3.46
N VAL A 261 -22.63 -0.70 -4.75
CA VAL A 261 -21.63 -1.44 -5.52
C VAL A 261 -20.31 -0.67 -5.61
N LEU A 262 -20.35 0.64 -5.90
CA LEU A 262 -19.15 1.47 -5.94
C LEU A 262 -18.44 1.51 -4.58
N SER A 263 -19.20 1.68 -3.49
CA SER A 263 -18.66 1.66 -2.13
C SER A 263 -18.01 0.31 -1.80
N GLY A 264 -18.64 -0.78 -2.18
CA GLY A 264 -18.11 -2.13 -2.00
C GLY A 264 -16.83 -2.39 -2.79
N CYS A 265 -16.77 -1.93 -4.05
CA CYS A 265 -15.56 -2.02 -4.87
C CYS A 265 -14.39 -1.26 -4.23
N VAL A 266 -14.62 0.00 -3.84
CA VAL A 266 -13.59 0.83 -3.20
C VAL A 266 -13.13 0.22 -1.88
N PHE A 267 -14.05 -0.18 -1.01
CA PHE A 267 -13.73 -0.84 0.26
C PHE A 267 -12.86 -2.09 0.08
N ASN A 268 -13.21 -2.97 -0.86
CA ASN A 268 -12.41 -4.17 -1.10
C ASN A 268 -11.04 -3.87 -1.72
N ILE A 269 -10.92 -2.86 -2.60
CA ILE A 269 -9.63 -2.40 -3.14
C ILE A 269 -8.73 -1.88 -2.00
N ASP A 270 -9.28 -1.09 -1.07
CA ASP A 270 -8.52 -0.45 0.00
C ASP A 270 -8.11 -1.44 1.11
N THR A 271 -8.96 -2.40 1.43
CA THR A 271 -8.70 -3.39 2.50
C THR A 271 -7.84 -4.58 2.08
N VAL A 272 -7.65 -4.81 0.77
CA VAL A 272 -6.78 -5.87 0.28
C VAL A 272 -5.35 -5.35 0.09
N HIS A 273 -4.40 -5.95 0.83
CA HIS A 273 -2.99 -5.54 0.78
C HIS A 273 -2.17 -6.19 -0.36
N SER A 274 -2.65 -7.29 -0.93
CA SER A 274 -1.98 -8.00 -2.02
C SER A 274 -2.22 -7.34 -3.38
N ASN A 275 -1.15 -6.98 -4.09
CA ASN A 275 -1.22 -6.44 -5.45
C ASN A 275 -1.89 -7.41 -6.44
N ASP A 276 -1.67 -8.72 -6.30
CA ASP A 276 -2.34 -9.73 -7.13
C ASP A 276 -3.85 -9.77 -6.87
N ALA A 277 -4.26 -9.68 -5.61
CA ALA A 277 -5.66 -9.62 -5.25
C ALA A 277 -6.33 -8.32 -5.74
N LYS A 278 -5.66 -7.16 -5.64
CA LYS A 278 -6.14 -5.90 -6.24
C LYS A 278 -6.31 -6.03 -7.75
N ARG A 279 -5.34 -6.65 -8.43
CA ARG A 279 -5.42 -6.89 -9.87
C ARG A 279 -6.65 -7.73 -10.24
N LYS A 280 -6.95 -8.80 -9.51
CA LYS A 280 -8.14 -9.63 -9.73
C LYS A 280 -9.44 -8.83 -9.57
N ILE A 281 -9.51 -7.93 -8.58
CA ILE A 281 -10.65 -7.02 -8.41
C ILE A 281 -10.77 -6.10 -9.63
N TYR A 282 -9.69 -5.49 -10.10
CA TYR A 282 -9.70 -4.63 -11.28
C TYR A 282 -10.11 -5.39 -12.56
N GLU A 283 -9.62 -6.63 -12.73
CA GLU A 283 -10.01 -7.48 -13.87
C GLU A 283 -11.51 -7.83 -13.84
N LYS A 284 -12.09 -8.06 -12.65
CA LYS A 284 -13.52 -8.31 -12.50
C LYS A 284 -14.36 -7.05 -12.78
N ILE A 285 -13.90 -5.85 -12.40
CA ILE A 285 -14.54 -4.57 -12.78
C ILE A 285 -14.59 -4.38 -14.30
N GLU A 286 -13.59 -4.88 -15.03
CA GLU A 286 -13.55 -4.84 -16.49
C GLU A 286 -14.29 -6.01 -17.18
N SER A 287 -14.84 -6.95 -16.41
CA SER A 287 -15.55 -8.10 -16.96
C SER A 287 -16.87 -7.70 -17.65
N SER A 288 -17.36 -8.57 -18.52
CA SER A 288 -18.65 -8.42 -19.19
C SER A 288 -19.82 -8.36 -18.21
N GLU A 289 -19.74 -9.15 -17.14
CA GLU A 289 -20.76 -9.26 -16.08
C GLU A 289 -20.90 -7.94 -15.32
N PHE A 290 -19.78 -7.34 -14.88
CA PHE A 290 -19.82 -6.06 -14.20
C PHE A 290 -20.33 -4.93 -15.12
N LYS A 291 -19.89 -4.93 -16.37
CA LYS A 291 -20.36 -3.95 -17.38
C LYS A 291 -21.85 -4.08 -17.68
N ALA A 292 -22.39 -5.30 -17.65
CA ALA A 292 -23.83 -5.55 -17.85
C ALA A 292 -24.70 -4.94 -16.73
N MET A 293 -24.16 -4.67 -15.56
CA MET A 293 -24.87 -3.98 -14.48
C MET A 293 -24.95 -2.47 -14.68
N ASN A 294 -24.33 -1.91 -15.73
CA ASN A 294 -24.34 -0.48 -16.08
C ASN A 294 -23.87 0.49 -14.96
N ILE A 295 -23.05 0.01 -14.04
CA ILE A 295 -22.62 0.77 -12.86
C ILE A 295 -21.95 2.11 -13.20
N LEU A 296 -21.29 2.21 -14.36
CA LEU A 296 -20.54 3.39 -14.81
C LEU A 296 -21.18 4.09 -16.03
N ALA A 297 -22.46 3.80 -16.34
CA ALA A 297 -23.13 4.26 -17.56
C ALA A 297 -23.56 5.73 -17.53
N TYR A 298 -23.63 6.35 -16.37
CA TYR A 298 -24.21 7.69 -16.20
C TYR A 298 -23.14 8.80 -16.17
N PRO A 299 -23.54 10.07 -16.38
CA PRO A 299 -22.66 11.22 -16.16
C PRO A 299 -22.24 11.33 -14.69
N GLU A 300 -21.10 11.98 -14.45
CA GLU A 300 -20.51 12.04 -13.10
C GLU A 300 -21.41 12.68 -12.03
N ASP A 301 -22.25 13.62 -12.42
CA ASP A 301 -23.21 14.32 -11.52
C ASP A 301 -24.36 13.43 -11.05
N TYR A 302 -24.61 12.30 -11.72
CA TYR A 302 -25.55 11.29 -11.28
C TYR A 302 -25.15 10.60 -9.98
N TYR A 303 -23.84 10.44 -9.72
CA TYR A 303 -23.32 9.64 -8.63
C TYR A 303 -23.30 10.41 -7.30
N ILE A 304 -23.80 9.79 -6.26
CA ILE A 304 -23.81 10.35 -4.89
C ILE A 304 -22.36 10.54 -4.41
N ASN A 305 -21.48 9.56 -4.62
CA ASN A 305 -20.06 9.66 -4.33
C ASN A 305 -19.26 9.72 -5.65
N ARG A 306 -18.97 10.95 -6.10
CA ARG A 306 -18.22 11.20 -7.34
C ARG A 306 -16.78 10.69 -7.27
N GLU A 307 -16.17 10.70 -6.10
CA GLU A 307 -14.81 10.17 -5.91
C GLU A 307 -14.76 8.67 -6.19
N TYR A 308 -15.71 7.90 -5.62
CA TYR A 308 -15.80 6.46 -5.86
C TYR A 308 -16.05 6.14 -7.34
N TYR A 309 -16.92 6.90 -7.98
CA TYR A 309 -17.13 6.80 -9.43
C TYR A 309 -15.82 7.02 -10.22
N ARG A 310 -15.08 8.10 -9.95
CA ARG A 310 -13.82 8.41 -10.63
C ARG A 310 -12.79 7.30 -10.42
N ARG A 311 -12.65 6.81 -9.18
CA ARG A 311 -11.76 5.69 -8.84
C ARG A 311 -12.06 4.45 -9.67
N ILE A 312 -13.33 4.04 -9.72
CA ILE A 312 -13.70 2.82 -10.46
C ILE A 312 -13.63 3.04 -11.97
N LYS A 313 -13.98 4.23 -12.47
CA LYS A 313 -13.84 4.61 -13.89
C LYS A 313 -12.37 4.60 -14.36
N SER A 314 -11.42 4.83 -13.50
CA SER A 314 -9.98 4.79 -13.85
C SER A 314 -9.38 3.38 -13.93
N VAL A 315 -10.11 2.33 -13.53
CA VAL A 315 -9.63 0.94 -13.50
C VAL A 315 -9.11 0.43 -14.87
N PRO A 316 -9.75 0.71 -16.03
CA PRO A 316 -9.21 0.29 -17.33
C PRO A 316 -7.80 0.84 -17.60
N TYR A 317 -7.57 2.07 -17.19
CA TYR A 317 -6.26 2.71 -17.32
C TYR A 317 -5.23 2.05 -16.38
N ILE A 318 -5.60 1.82 -15.11
CA ILE A 318 -4.75 1.13 -14.13
C ILE A 318 -4.37 -0.26 -14.63
N LEU A 319 -5.34 -1.04 -15.13
CA LEU A 319 -5.08 -2.37 -15.70
C LEU A 319 -4.16 -2.32 -16.92
N ASN A 320 -4.32 -1.32 -17.78
CA ASN A 320 -3.44 -1.17 -18.94
C ASN A 320 -2.00 -0.88 -18.51
N CYS A 321 -1.80 -0.04 -17.49
CA CYS A 321 -0.50 0.20 -16.88
C CYS A 321 0.08 -1.07 -16.25
N LEU A 322 -0.72 -1.82 -15.47
CA LEU A 322 -0.32 -3.09 -14.88
C LEU A 322 -0.02 -4.16 -15.95
N ARG A 323 -0.83 -4.24 -17.01
CA ARG A 323 -0.60 -5.17 -18.13
C ARG A 323 0.66 -4.82 -18.91
N LYS A 324 0.94 -3.52 -19.14
CA LYS A 324 2.21 -3.08 -19.74
C LYS A 324 3.39 -3.44 -18.85
N ARG A 325 3.26 -3.25 -17.54
CA ARG A 325 4.25 -3.66 -16.53
C ARG A 325 4.43 -5.18 -16.52
N ASN A 326 3.35 -5.97 -16.44
CA ASN A 326 3.43 -7.44 -16.44
C ASN A 326 3.88 -8.03 -17.79
N ARG A 327 3.50 -7.44 -18.94
CA ARG A 327 4.05 -7.85 -20.25
C ARG A 327 5.54 -7.63 -20.34
N ARG A 328 6.11 -6.64 -19.65
CA ARG A 328 7.56 -6.51 -19.46
C ARG A 328 8.10 -7.68 -18.62
N TYR A 329 7.40 -8.12 -17.58
CA TYR A 329 7.83 -9.25 -16.71
C TYR A 329 7.76 -10.63 -17.39
N GLU A 330 6.68 -10.93 -18.11
CA GLU A 330 6.45 -12.24 -18.74
C GLU A 330 7.20 -12.44 -20.05
N LYS A 331 7.55 -11.37 -20.78
CA LYS A 331 8.28 -11.40 -22.04
C LYS A 331 9.79 -11.23 -21.91
N ASN A 332 10.32 -10.96 -20.73
CA ASN A 332 11.72 -10.53 -20.54
C ASN A 332 12.78 -11.61 -20.82
N GLY A 333 12.40 -12.77 -21.33
CA GLY A 333 13.33 -13.72 -21.92
C GLY A 333 14.61 -14.01 -21.13
N PHE A 334 14.55 -13.89 -19.76
CA PHE A 334 15.72 -14.17 -18.91
C PHE A 334 16.23 -15.57 -19.15
N ARG A 335 17.42 -15.66 -19.71
CA ARG A 335 18.04 -16.93 -20.10
C ARG A 335 19.52 -16.94 -19.81
N VAL A 336 20.00 -18.14 -19.54
CA VAL A 336 21.42 -18.42 -19.37
C VAL A 336 22.11 -18.42 -20.75
N ILE A 337 23.15 -17.58 -20.90
CA ILE A 337 24.06 -17.66 -22.06
C ILE A 337 25.23 -18.56 -21.74
N GLN A 338 25.85 -18.38 -20.57
CA GLN A 338 26.96 -19.17 -20.06
C GLN A 338 26.85 -19.22 -18.54
N GLN A 339 26.67 -20.39 -17.96
CA GLN A 339 26.72 -20.56 -16.51
C GLN A 339 27.98 -21.34 -16.15
N ASN A 340 28.90 -20.65 -15.50
CA ASN A 340 30.08 -21.26 -14.94
C ASN A 340 29.86 -21.52 -13.45
N ARG A 341 29.95 -22.77 -13.01
CA ARG A 341 29.78 -23.15 -11.61
C ARG A 341 31.15 -23.44 -10.99
N VAL A 342 31.62 -22.54 -10.15
CA VAL A 342 32.72 -22.81 -9.25
C VAL A 342 32.22 -23.79 -8.19
N LYS A 343 32.96 -24.87 -7.91
CA LYS A 343 32.57 -25.93 -6.95
C LYS A 343 32.89 -25.55 -5.50
N GLU A 344 33.73 -24.57 -5.29
CA GLU A 344 34.18 -24.10 -3.98
C GLU A 344 33.14 -23.17 -3.33
N GLU A 345 33.24 -22.99 -2.01
CA GLU A 345 32.48 -22.00 -1.29
C GLU A 345 32.81 -20.58 -1.80
N ILE A 346 31.81 -19.83 -2.20
CA ILE A 346 31.98 -18.51 -2.79
C ILE A 346 31.93 -17.44 -1.72
N ALA A 347 33.03 -16.70 -1.58
CA ALA A 347 33.11 -15.61 -0.62
C ALA A 347 32.26 -14.40 -1.05
N VAL A 348 32.39 -13.98 -2.33
CA VAL A 348 31.69 -12.79 -2.85
C VAL A 348 31.08 -13.08 -4.23
N SER A 349 29.80 -12.76 -4.41
CA SER A 349 29.17 -12.64 -5.72
C SER A 349 29.24 -11.18 -6.17
N VAL A 350 29.90 -10.92 -7.29
CA VAL A 350 29.93 -9.62 -7.94
C VAL A 350 28.86 -9.57 -9.01
N ILE A 351 27.87 -8.69 -8.85
CA ILE A 351 26.72 -8.56 -9.77
C ILE A 351 26.92 -7.31 -10.64
N ILE A 352 26.93 -7.50 -11.97
CA ILE A 352 27.21 -6.45 -12.94
C ILE A 352 26.04 -6.38 -13.94
N PRO A 353 25.15 -5.37 -13.84
CA PRO A 353 24.18 -5.07 -14.89
C PRO A 353 24.90 -4.45 -16.08
N VAL A 354 24.55 -4.90 -17.30
CA VAL A 354 25.26 -4.47 -18.53
C VAL A 354 24.21 -4.04 -19.56
N TYR A 355 24.27 -2.77 -19.97
CA TYR A 355 23.47 -2.22 -21.05
C TYR A 355 24.25 -1.18 -21.86
N ASN A 356 24.58 -1.51 -23.11
CA ASN A 356 25.28 -0.63 -24.05
C ASN A 356 26.55 0.04 -23.47
N THR A 357 27.47 -0.79 -22.96
CA THR A 357 28.74 -0.34 -22.34
C THR A 357 29.98 -0.95 -23.02
N GLU A 358 29.89 -1.28 -24.32
CA GLU A 358 31.01 -1.95 -25.05
C GLU A 358 32.35 -1.26 -24.89
N LYS A 359 32.39 0.09 -24.80
CA LYS A 359 33.59 0.89 -24.62
C LYS A 359 34.30 0.62 -23.28
N TYR A 360 33.55 0.38 -22.21
CA TYR A 360 34.03 0.35 -20.82
C TYR A 360 34.05 -1.05 -20.22
N LEU A 361 33.19 -1.93 -20.70
CA LEU A 361 32.90 -3.24 -20.11
C LEU A 361 34.15 -4.10 -19.92
N LYS A 362 35.10 -4.05 -20.89
CA LYS A 362 36.33 -4.84 -20.81
C LYS A 362 37.19 -4.41 -19.63
N SER A 363 37.43 -3.13 -19.47
CA SER A 363 38.26 -2.59 -18.36
C SER A 363 37.57 -2.82 -16.99
N CYS A 364 36.25 -2.72 -16.91
CA CYS A 364 35.48 -3.06 -15.72
C CYS A 364 35.73 -4.52 -15.32
N LEU A 365 35.53 -5.47 -16.24
CA LEU A 365 35.71 -6.90 -15.98
C LEU A 365 37.16 -7.27 -15.65
N GLU A 366 38.12 -6.68 -16.31
CA GLU A 366 39.54 -6.87 -16.01
C GLU A 366 39.89 -6.43 -14.57
N SER A 367 39.28 -5.35 -14.06
CA SER A 367 39.46 -4.89 -12.67
C SER A 367 38.92 -5.88 -11.65
N ILE A 368 37.80 -6.58 -11.98
CA ILE A 368 37.20 -7.61 -11.12
C ILE A 368 37.96 -8.94 -11.25
N GLN A 369 38.42 -9.31 -12.45
CA GLN A 369 39.18 -10.53 -12.66
C GLN A 369 40.57 -10.47 -11.96
N ALA A 370 41.15 -9.27 -11.86
CA ALA A 370 42.41 -9.01 -11.20
C ALA A 370 42.34 -9.04 -9.66
N GLN A 371 41.16 -9.18 -9.07
CA GLN A 371 41.00 -9.18 -7.61
C GLN A 371 41.90 -10.25 -6.94
N SER A 372 42.53 -9.86 -5.85
CA SER A 372 43.40 -10.76 -5.05
C SER A 372 42.58 -11.82 -4.30
N LEU A 373 41.31 -11.59 -4.00
CA LEU A 373 40.34 -12.60 -3.53
C LEU A 373 39.95 -13.49 -4.70
N LYS A 374 40.26 -14.80 -4.67
CA LYS A 374 40.07 -15.70 -5.82
C LYS A 374 38.70 -16.44 -5.78
N ASN A 375 38.18 -16.72 -4.60
CA ASN A 375 36.91 -17.44 -4.44
C ASN A 375 35.70 -16.50 -4.63
N ILE A 376 35.62 -15.88 -5.79
CA ILE A 376 34.53 -14.99 -6.21
C ILE A 376 33.79 -15.60 -7.41
N GLU A 377 32.50 -15.28 -7.56
CA GLU A 377 31.78 -15.43 -8.83
C GLU A 377 31.41 -14.04 -9.39
N ILE A 378 31.39 -13.95 -10.70
CA ILE A 378 31.10 -12.72 -11.45
C ILE A 378 29.83 -13.00 -12.26
N ILE A 379 28.75 -12.30 -11.93
CA ILE A 379 27.41 -12.49 -12.51
C ILE A 379 27.12 -11.28 -13.39
N CYS A 380 27.21 -11.45 -14.71
CA CYS A 380 26.92 -10.42 -15.67
C CYS A 380 25.49 -10.60 -16.22
N ILE A 381 24.64 -9.60 -16.07
CA ILE A 381 23.27 -9.58 -16.60
C ILE A 381 23.23 -8.61 -17.77
N ASN A 382 23.19 -9.13 -19.01
CA ASN A 382 22.98 -8.31 -20.18
C ASN A 382 21.53 -7.93 -20.32
N ASP A 383 21.20 -6.69 -20.06
CA ASP A 383 19.86 -6.12 -20.09
C ASP A 383 19.47 -5.63 -21.50
N GLY A 384 19.53 -6.54 -22.49
CA GLY A 384 19.11 -6.26 -23.85
C GLY A 384 20.02 -5.30 -24.60
N SER A 385 21.35 -5.34 -24.39
CA SER A 385 22.31 -4.50 -25.13
C SER A 385 22.20 -4.70 -26.64
N THR A 386 22.28 -3.60 -27.37
CA THR A 386 22.23 -3.55 -28.85
C THR A 386 23.62 -3.34 -29.49
N ASP A 387 24.63 -3.04 -28.66
CA ASP A 387 26.04 -2.91 -29.03
C ASP A 387 26.80 -4.26 -28.88
N LYS A 388 28.12 -4.22 -28.89
CA LYS A 388 28.99 -5.42 -28.77
C LYS A 388 29.11 -5.95 -27.33
N SER A 389 28.44 -5.36 -26.34
CA SER A 389 28.57 -5.76 -24.92
C SER A 389 28.33 -7.26 -24.71
N LEU A 390 27.24 -7.82 -25.27
CA LEU A 390 26.97 -9.26 -25.16
C LEU A 390 28.05 -10.13 -25.80
N SER A 391 28.64 -9.68 -26.90
CA SER A 391 29.76 -10.40 -27.56
C SER A 391 31.01 -10.42 -26.67
N ILE A 392 31.34 -9.30 -26.04
CA ILE A 392 32.46 -9.17 -25.08
C ILE A 392 32.24 -10.12 -23.89
N LEU A 393 31.03 -10.13 -23.31
CA LEU A 393 30.69 -11.01 -22.19
C LEU A 393 30.88 -12.49 -22.56
N LYS A 394 30.42 -12.91 -23.75
CA LYS A 394 30.59 -14.29 -24.26
C LYS A 394 32.07 -14.69 -24.44
N GLN A 395 32.90 -13.76 -24.86
CA GLN A 395 34.33 -14.03 -25.01
C GLN A 395 35.02 -14.18 -23.64
N ILE A 396 34.74 -13.27 -22.70
CA ILE A 396 35.38 -13.29 -21.37
C ILE A 396 34.93 -14.50 -20.57
N SER A 397 33.65 -14.88 -20.63
CA SER A 397 33.08 -16.03 -19.88
C SER A 397 33.68 -17.40 -20.35
N LYS A 398 34.22 -17.49 -21.58
CA LYS A 398 34.92 -18.67 -22.04
C LYS A 398 36.35 -18.77 -21.45
N LEU A 399 36.97 -17.62 -21.15
CA LEU A 399 38.35 -17.53 -20.65
C LEU A 399 38.42 -17.61 -19.12
N ASP A 400 37.42 -17.08 -18.41
CA ASP A 400 37.36 -17.08 -16.95
C ASP A 400 36.13 -17.83 -16.44
N LYS A 401 36.35 -18.98 -15.80
CA LYS A 401 35.28 -19.85 -15.25
C LYS A 401 34.52 -19.24 -14.05
N ARG A 402 34.95 -18.08 -13.54
CA ARG A 402 34.22 -17.35 -12.49
C ARG A 402 33.09 -16.50 -13.08
N VAL A 403 33.10 -16.22 -14.40
CA VAL A 403 32.15 -15.35 -15.07
C VAL A 403 30.96 -16.16 -15.60
N SER A 404 29.77 -15.86 -15.11
CA SER A 404 28.49 -16.33 -15.65
C SER A 404 27.78 -15.19 -16.36
N VAL A 405 27.17 -15.50 -17.51
CA VAL A 405 26.47 -14.52 -18.35
C VAL A 405 25.01 -14.93 -18.53
N TYR A 406 24.16 -14.02 -18.18
CA TYR A 406 22.72 -14.09 -18.41
C TYR A 406 22.29 -12.97 -19.34
N THR A 407 21.17 -13.13 -20.02
CA THR A 407 20.59 -12.08 -20.85
C THR A 407 19.09 -12.03 -20.70
N GLU A 408 18.54 -10.83 -20.87
CA GLU A 408 17.10 -10.58 -20.88
C GLU A 408 16.80 -9.44 -21.89
N GLU A 409 15.53 -9.18 -22.15
CA GLU A 409 15.11 -7.98 -22.87
C GLU A 409 15.26 -6.77 -21.92
N ASN A 410 15.59 -5.59 -22.46
CA ASN A 410 15.83 -4.39 -21.66
C ASN A 410 14.67 -4.12 -20.68
N SER A 411 14.97 -4.24 -19.40
CA SER A 411 14.02 -4.17 -18.28
C SER A 411 14.44 -3.14 -17.23
N GLY A 412 15.62 -2.57 -17.39
CA GLY A 412 16.21 -1.58 -16.50
C GLY A 412 17.12 -2.17 -15.43
N GLN A 413 17.99 -1.32 -14.92
CA GLN A 413 19.07 -1.67 -14.01
C GLN A 413 18.61 -2.39 -12.72
N SER A 414 17.47 -1.97 -12.16
CA SER A 414 16.86 -2.62 -10.97
C SER A 414 16.55 -4.09 -11.22
N VAL A 415 15.92 -4.40 -12.35
CA VAL A 415 15.56 -5.77 -12.73
C VAL A 415 16.82 -6.60 -12.92
N ALA A 416 17.82 -6.07 -13.66
CA ALA A 416 19.08 -6.76 -13.90
C ALA A 416 19.81 -7.06 -12.57
N ARG A 417 19.90 -6.11 -11.64
CA ARG A 417 20.49 -6.33 -10.31
C ARG A 417 19.71 -7.38 -9.50
N ASN A 418 18.37 -7.34 -9.50
CA ASN A 418 17.52 -8.32 -8.82
C ASN A 418 17.66 -9.73 -9.41
N ARG A 419 17.80 -9.85 -10.75
CA ARG A 419 18.10 -11.13 -11.41
C ARG A 419 19.45 -11.67 -10.97
N GLY A 420 20.46 -10.79 -10.92
CA GLY A 420 21.77 -11.15 -10.38
C GLY A 420 21.70 -11.67 -8.94
N LEU A 421 20.94 -10.99 -8.05
CA LEU A 421 20.69 -11.43 -6.68
C LEU A 421 20.05 -12.82 -6.62
N SER A 422 19.09 -13.10 -7.50
CA SER A 422 18.34 -14.37 -7.49
C SER A 422 19.21 -15.59 -7.80
N VAL A 423 20.34 -15.40 -8.48
CA VAL A 423 21.27 -16.48 -8.87
C VAL A 423 22.59 -16.45 -8.08
N ALA A 424 22.80 -15.44 -7.24
CA ALA A 424 24.00 -15.25 -6.43
C ALA A 424 24.11 -16.29 -5.30
N ARG A 425 25.30 -16.88 -5.14
CA ARG A 425 25.63 -17.94 -4.17
C ARG A 425 26.66 -17.49 -3.13
N GLY A 426 27.30 -16.35 -3.34
CA GLY A 426 28.32 -15.82 -2.45
C GLY A 426 27.78 -15.50 -1.06
N LYS A 427 28.64 -15.66 -0.05
CA LYS A 427 28.35 -15.26 1.33
C LYS A 427 28.07 -13.76 1.43
N TYR A 428 28.76 -12.96 0.62
CA TYR A 428 28.54 -11.53 0.47
C TYR A 428 28.18 -11.17 -0.98
N ILE A 429 27.48 -10.06 -1.15
CA ILE A 429 27.07 -9.48 -2.43
C ILE A 429 27.81 -8.15 -2.62
N TYR A 430 28.36 -7.95 -3.80
CA TYR A 430 28.91 -6.71 -4.27
C TYR A 430 28.28 -6.31 -5.61
N PHE A 431 27.73 -5.10 -5.69
CA PHE A 431 27.22 -4.55 -6.94
C PHE A 431 28.27 -3.68 -7.61
N MET A 432 28.39 -3.80 -8.92
CA MET A 432 29.37 -3.06 -9.71
C MET A 432 28.71 -2.57 -11.00
N ASP A 433 28.86 -1.30 -11.31
CA ASP A 433 28.41 -0.76 -12.60
C ASP A 433 29.41 -1.09 -13.70
N SER A 434 28.91 -1.37 -14.91
CA SER A 434 29.73 -1.93 -16.01
C SER A 434 30.70 -0.96 -16.67
N ASP A 435 30.72 0.29 -16.24
CA ASP A 435 31.61 1.36 -16.73
C ASP A 435 32.63 1.84 -15.68
N ASP A 436 32.60 1.30 -14.47
CA ASP A 436 33.45 1.68 -13.35
C ASP A 436 34.62 0.69 -13.12
N LEU A 437 35.54 1.01 -12.18
CA LEU A 437 36.71 0.20 -11.85
C LEU A 437 36.80 -0.06 -10.34
N LEU A 438 37.40 -1.20 -9.96
CA LEU A 438 37.65 -1.57 -8.57
C LEU A 438 39.13 -1.82 -8.31
N ASP A 439 39.67 -1.36 -7.16
CA ASP A 439 41.06 -1.64 -6.75
C ASP A 439 41.30 -3.15 -6.61
N ALA A 440 42.48 -3.62 -7.05
CA ALA A 440 42.78 -5.06 -7.12
C ALA A 440 42.72 -5.80 -5.76
N ASN A 441 42.81 -5.10 -4.63
CA ASN A 441 42.73 -5.66 -3.29
C ASN A 441 41.41 -5.39 -2.59
N ALA A 442 40.48 -4.70 -3.23
CA ALA A 442 39.26 -4.23 -2.62
C ALA A 442 38.46 -5.38 -2.01
N LEU A 443 38.07 -6.38 -2.79
CA LEU A 443 37.25 -7.49 -2.30
C LEU A 443 37.92 -8.27 -1.18
N LYS A 444 39.24 -8.43 -1.18
CA LYS A 444 39.95 -9.09 -0.09
C LYS A 444 39.89 -8.29 1.21
N LYS A 445 40.13 -6.97 1.14
CA LYS A 445 40.04 -6.09 2.32
C LYS A 445 38.64 -6.06 2.91
N LEU A 446 37.62 -5.88 2.04
CA LEU A 446 36.21 -5.84 2.42
C LEU A 446 35.74 -7.15 3.05
N TYR A 447 36.05 -8.30 2.40
CA TYR A 447 35.70 -9.62 2.89
C TYR A 447 36.39 -9.91 4.24
N SER A 448 37.69 -9.64 4.36
CA SER A 448 38.43 -9.86 5.61
C SER A 448 37.87 -9.05 6.78
N LYS A 449 37.49 -7.79 6.56
CA LYS A 449 36.83 -6.97 7.60
C LYS A 449 35.47 -7.50 7.94
N ALA A 450 34.65 -7.85 6.93
CA ALA A 450 33.32 -8.37 7.11
C ALA A 450 33.31 -9.66 7.96
N GLU A 451 34.25 -10.58 7.70
CA GLU A 451 34.38 -11.82 8.45
C GLU A 451 34.90 -11.62 9.88
N ASN A 452 35.97 -10.83 10.02
CA ASN A 452 36.58 -10.59 11.33
C ASN A 452 35.63 -9.91 12.32
N GLU A 453 34.82 -8.98 11.82
CA GLU A 453 33.89 -8.19 12.63
C GLU A 453 32.45 -8.68 12.51
N LYS A 454 32.17 -9.76 11.76
CA LYS A 454 30.82 -10.36 11.53
C LYS A 454 29.80 -9.32 11.10
N LEU A 455 30.14 -8.56 10.04
CA LEU A 455 29.35 -7.43 9.59
C LEU A 455 28.23 -7.86 8.62
N ASP A 456 27.10 -7.17 8.70
CA ASP A 456 26.05 -7.21 7.70
C ASP A 456 26.44 -6.38 6.48
N ILE A 457 27.09 -5.22 6.73
CA ILE A 457 27.54 -4.28 5.70
C ILE A 457 28.92 -3.75 6.02
N VAL A 458 29.77 -3.68 4.99
CA VAL A 458 31.01 -2.92 5.02
C VAL A 458 30.90 -1.78 4.02
N TYR A 459 30.86 -0.55 4.51
CA TYR A 459 31.02 0.66 3.69
C TYR A 459 32.48 0.94 3.38
N PHE A 460 32.73 1.57 2.26
CA PHE A 460 34.06 2.04 1.88
C PHE A 460 33.98 3.26 0.98
N ASP A 461 35.08 3.90 0.70
CA ASP A 461 35.15 5.12 -0.07
C ASP A 461 35.43 4.85 -1.55
N GLY A 462 35.11 5.83 -2.37
CA GLY A 462 35.44 5.84 -3.79
C GLY A 462 36.08 7.15 -4.20
N THR A 463 36.69 7.13 -5.37
CA THR A 463 37.19 8.30 -6.11
C THR A 463 36.51 8.33 -7.47
N SER A 464 36.53 9.47 -8.13
CA SER A 464 36.04 9.58 -9.50
C SER A 464 37.12 10.03 -10.45
N PHE A 465 36.98 9.67 -11.72
CA PHE A 465 37.87 10.09 -12.78
C PHE A 465 37.07 10.42 -14.05
N LEU A 466 37.64 11.29 -14.87
CA LEU A 466 37.02 11.68 -16.14
C LEU A 466 37.38 10.68 -17.24
N ASP A 467 36.40 10.41 -18.12
CA ASP A 467 36.65 9.67 -19.36
C ASP A 467 37.51 10.56 -20.32
N ASP A 468 38.31 9.94 -21.15
CA ASP A 468 39.23 10.63 -22.09
C ASP A 468 38.49 11.60 -23.05
N ASP A 469 37.19 11.41 -23.26
CA ASP A 469 36.34 12.24 -24.11
C ASP A 469 35.84 13.52 -23.41
N LEU A 470 36.15 13.76 -22.14
CA LEU A 470 35.70 14.93 -21.38
C LEU A 470 36.88 15.89 -21.06
N ASP A 471 36.73 17.13 -21.48
CA ASP A 471 37.67 18.21 -21.13
C ASP A 471 37.59 18.55 -19.63
N GLU A 472 38.72 18.63 -18.95
CA GLU A 472 38.84 19.07 -17.56
C GLU A 472 38.22 20.45 -17.31
N SER A 473 38.24 21.33 -18.32
CA SER A 473 37.68 22.69 -18.24
C SER A 473 36.12 22.72 -18.26
N SER A 474 35.45 21.66 -18.70
CA SER A 474 34.02 21.60 -18.82
C SER A 474 33.31 20.93 -17.61
N SER A 475 34.08 20.37 -16.66
CA SER A 475 33.52 19.62 -15.54
C SER A 475 33.61 20.37 -14.22
N ASN A 476 32.50 21.00 -13.82
CA ASN A 476 32.28 21.48 -12.44
C ASN A 476 31.98 20.30 -11.48
N GLN A 477 32.58 19.12 -11.70
CA GLN A 477 32.23 17.90 -10.98
C GLN A 477 33.19 17.67 -9.80
N ASN A 478 32.61 17.35 -8.64
CA ASN A 478 33.39 17.02 -7.46
C ASN A 478 33.89 15.57 -7.55
N LEU A 479 35.11 15.38 -8.01
CA LEU A 479 35.77 14.08 -8.17
C LEU A 479 35.96 13.35 -6.83
N ASP A 480 35.95 14.05 -5.71
CA ASP A 480 36.05 13.51 -4.36
C ASP A 480 34.68 13.25 -3.70
N TYR A 481 33.55 13.35 -4.45
CA TYR A 481 32.20 13.18 -3.90
C TYR A 481 32.02 11.90 -3.10
N TYR A 482 32.65 10.79 -3.54
CA TYR A 482 32.50 9.47 -2.88
C TYR A 482 33.57 9.22 -1.80
N LYS A 483 34.44 10.16 -1.55
CA LYS A 483 35.45 10.11 -0.48
C LYS A 483 34.89 10.77 0.77
N ARG A 484 34.78 10.01 1.87
CA ARG A 484 34.38 10.53 3.16
C ARG A 484 35.58 11.18 3.84
N LYS A 485 35.31 12.23 4.62
CA LYS A 485 36.36 12.94 5.38
C LYS A 485 36.61 12.27 6.72
N TYR A 486 35.57 11.67 7.30
CA TYR A 486 35.64 11.06 8.61
C TYR A 486 35.83 9.54 8.52
N TRP A 487 36.62 9.02 9.45
CA TRP A 487 36.81 7.59 9.59
C TRP A 487 35.88 7.03 10.66
N TYR A 488 34.98 6.15 10.29
CA TYR A 488 34.07 5.43 11.16
C TYR A 488 34.69 4.11 11.58
N SER A 489 35.60 4.14 12.61
CA SER A 489 36.47 3.01 12.97
C SER A 489 35.80 1.88 13.73
N GLY A 490 34.56 2.12 14.25
CA GLY A 490 33.82 1.14 15.07
C GLY A 490 32.89 0.26 14.24
N VAL A 491 32.22 -0.67 14.96
CA VAL A 491 31.05 -1.39 14.48
C VAL A 491 29.81 -0.69 15.01
N TYR A 492 28.91 -0.32 14.12
CA TYR A 492 27.71 0.45 14.43
C TYR A 492 26.46 -0.38 14.15
N LYS A 493 25.36 -0.13 14.88
CA LYS A 493 24.04 -0.44 14.35
C LYS A 493 23.74 0.48 13.16
N GLY A 494 22.96 -0.01 12.21
CA GLY A 494 22.72 0.71 10.96
C GLY A 494 22.11 2.07 11.14
N GLU A 495 21.12 2.22 12.03
CA GLU A 495 20.50 3.50 12.36
C GLU A 495 21.51 4.51 12.94
N LYS A 496 22.43 4.03 13.79
CA LYS A 496 23.51 4.87 14.38
C LYS A 496 24.54 5.27 13.32
N MET A 497 24.87 4.36 12.41
CA MET A 497 25.74 4.69 11.27
C MET A 497 25.08 5.73 10.36
N LEU A 498 23.79 5.58 10.06
CA LEU A 498 23.03 6.57 9.27
C LEU A 498 23.07 7.95 9.94
N LEU A 499 22.78 8.01 11.25
CA LEU A 499 22.84 9.25 12.02
C LEU A 499 24.21 9.94 11.92
N ALA A 500 25.30 9.17 12.07
CA ALA A 500 26.65 9.69 11.98
C ALA A 500 26.96 10.23 10.57
N LEU A 501 26.58 9.48 9.52
CA LEU A 501 26.77 9.89 8.12
C LEU A 501 25.95 11.15 7.77
N VAL A 502 24.72 11.24 8.24
CA VAL A 502 23.85 12.41 8.01
C VAL A 502 24.37 13.65 8.74
N LYS A 503 24.75 13.53 10.01
CA LYS A 503 25.32 14.63 10.80
C LYS A 503 26.58 15.22 10.16
N ASN A 504 27.40 14.37 9.56
CA ASN A 504 28.64 14.78 8.91
C ASN A 504 28.46 15.20 7.44
N GLY A 505 27.25 15.12 6.88
CA GLY A 505 26.98 15.37 5.46
C GLY A 505 27.66 14.36 4.52
N GLU A 506 27.87 13.13 4.98
CA GLU A 506 28.63 12.08 4.29
C GLU A 506 27.79 10.85 3.91
N TYR A 507 26.47 10.93 4.03
CA TYR A 507 25.60 9.89 3.48
C TYR A 507 25.66 9.92 1.95
N ARG A 508 26.27 8.87 1.36
CA ARG A 508 26.43 8.73 -0.09
C ARG A 508 25.59 7.56 -0.58
N VAL A 509 24.72 7.84 -1.53
CA VAL A 509 23.85 6.85 -2.14
C VAL A 509 24.59 6.15 -3.28
N SER A 510 24.97 4.90 -3.06
CA SER A 510 25.47 4.01 -4.11
C SER A 510 25.52 2.57 -3.62
N PRO A 511 24.97 1.60 -4.33
CA PRO A 511 25.14 0.18 -4.03
C PRO A 511 26.58 -0.29 -4.27
N CYS A 512 27.36 0.44 -5.08
CA CYS A 512 28.78 0.12 -5.38
C CYS A 512 29.76 0.49 -4.25
N LEU A 513 29.31 1.20 -3.20
CA LEU A 513 30.12 1.59 -2.04
C LEU A 513 29.89 0.70 -0.81
N GLN A 514 29.34 -0.49 -1.00
CA GLN A 514 29.02 -1.41 0.09
C GLN A 514 29.20 -2.87 -0.30
N LEU A 515 29.77 -3.65 0.60
CA LEU A 515 29.75 -5.11 0.56
C LEU A 515 28.70 -5.58 1.56
N ILE A 516 27.73 -6.42 1.14
CA ILE A 516 26.54 -6.76 1.94
C ILE A 516 26.47 -8.27 2.14
N ARG A 517 26.17 -8.74 3.35
CA ARG A 517 25.95 -10.14 3.63
C ARG A 517 24.68 -10.64 2.93
N ASN A 518 24.80 -11.70 2.14
CA ASN A 518 23.71 -12.22 1.28
C ASN A 518 22.51 -12.70 2.11
N GLU A 519 22.76 -13.38 3.22
CA GLU A 519 21.73 -13.84 4.13
C GLU A 519 20.94 -12.68 4.72
N TYR A 520 21.63 -11.59 5.12
CA TYR A 520 21.00 -10.37 5.60
C TYR A 520 20.01 -9.77 4.56
N LEU A 521 20.40 -9.70 3.28
CA LEU A 521 19.49 -9.22 2.22
C LEU A 521 18.23 -10.11 2.08
N LYS A 522 18.41 -11.43 2.22
CA LYS A 522 17.30 -12.40 2.14
C LYS A 522 16.36 -12.30 3.33
N ASP A 523 16.90 -12.24 4.54
CA ASP A 523 16.13 -12.16 5.79
C ASP A 523 15.28 -10.89 5.84
N MET A 524 15.88 -9.78 5.45
CA MET A 524 15.21 -8.48 5.39
C MET A 524 14.36 -8.28 4.13
N ARG A 525 14.40 -9.22 3.16
CA ARG A 525 13.71 -9.16 1.86
C ARG A 525 14.01 -7.86 1.10
N ILE A 526 15.27 -7.42 1.15
CA ILE A 526 15.72 -6.20 0.48
C ILE A 526 16.06 -6.51 -0.97
N SER A 527 15.50 -5.72 -1.89
CA SER A 527 15.75 -5.76 -3.32
C SER A 527 15.60 -4.36 -3.92
N PHE A 528 16.05 -4.16 -5.15
CA PHE A 528 15.85 -2.89 -5.84
C PHE A 528 14.39 -2.70 -6.24
N GLU A 529 13.86 -1.51 -6.04
CA GLU A 529 12.52 -1.14 -6.56
C GLU A 529 12.59 -1.04 -8.08
N GLU A 530 11.74 -1.82 -8.76
CA GLU A 530 11.77 -1.92 -10.20
C GLU A 530 10.90 -0.85 -10.86
N GLY A 531 11.30 -0.42 -12.07
CA GLY A 531 10.54 0.51 -12.88
C GLY A 531 10.67 1.98 -12.46
N ILE A 532 11.65 2.32 -11.63
CA ILE A 532 11.99 3.70 -11.28
C ILE A 532 13.45 4.02 -11.59
N ILE A 533 13.75 5.28 -11.77
CA ILE A 533 15.12 5.84 -11.75
C ILE A 533 15.42 6.26 -10.30
N HIS A 534 16.68 6.27 -9.90
CA HIS A 534 17.12 6.58 -8.53
C HIS A 534 16.77 5.52 -7.49
N GLU A 535 16.55 4.26 -7.90
CA GLU A 535 16.32 3.10 -7.07
C GLU A 535 17.38 2.90 -5.97
N ASP A 536 18.59 3.36 -6.24
CA ASP A 536 19.74 3.34 -5.32
C ASP A 536 19.43 4.02 -3.99
N ASN A 537 18.62 5.11 -4.02
CA ASN A 537 18.23 5.83 -2.81
C ASN A 537 17.47 4.93 -1.85
N LEU A 538 16.46 4.22 -2.35
CA LEU A 538 15.65 3.33 -1.52
C LEU A 538 16.47 2.11 -1.07
N PHE A 539 17.22 1.49 -1.98
CA PHE A 539 18.02 0.30 -1.67
C PHE A 539 19.07 0.62 -0.58
N THR A 540 19.86 1.68 -0.74
CA THR A 540 20.88 2.07 0.24
C THR A 540 20.27 2.43 1.59
N TYR A 541 19.09 3.04 1.60
CA TYR A 541 18.36 3.40 2.80
C TYR A 541 17.87 2.17 3.56
N GLN A 542 17.27 1.21 2.86
CA GLN A 542 16.79 -0.03 3.48
C GLN A 542 17.92 -0.90 4.01
N THR A 543 19.02 -1.00 3.25
CA THR A 543 20.18 -1.78 3.70
C THR A 543 20.81 -1.21 4.97
N ILE A 544 20.99 0.10 5.06
CA ILE A 544 21.64 0.67 6.25
C ILE A 544 20.74 0.57 7.50
N LEU A 545 19.44 0.89 7.38
CA LEU A 545 18.54 0.95 8.54
C LEU A 545 18.24 -0.40 9.16
N GLY A 546 18.22 -1.47 8.35
CA GLY A 546 17.94 -2.82 8.84
C GLY A 546 19.16 -3.57 9.41
N ALA A 547 20.39 -3.01 9.26
CA ALA A 547 21.61 -3.72 9.62
C ALA A 547 21.94 -3.62 11.11
N GLU A 548 22.24 -4.76 11.73
CA GLU A 548 22.68 -4.81 13.12
C GLU A 548 24.17 -4.46 13.27
N ARG A 549 25.00 -4.76 12.24
CA ARG A 549 26.46 -4.61 12.30
C ARG A 549 27.02 -4.00 11.03
N VAL A 550 27.40 -2.74 11.10
CA VAL A 550 27.94 -1.95 9.98
C VAL A 550 29.34 -1.48 10.29
N GLY A 551 30.28 -1.71 9.39
CA GLY A 551 31.66 -1.23 9.48
C GLY A 551 32.03 -0.35 8.28
N HIS A 552 33.17 0.34 8.37
CA HIS A 552 33.71 1.23 7.34
C HIS A 552 35.19 1.00 7.10
N ILE A 553 35.58 0.99 5.83
CA ILE A 553 37.00 1.08 5.40
C ILE A 553 37.20 2.46 4.78
N HIS A 554 38.04 3.27 5.42
CA HIS A 554 38.35 4.62 4.95
C HIS A 554 39.45 4.60 3.89
N GLU A 555 39.16 3.96 2.73
CA GLU A 555 40.04 3.86 1.57
C GLU A 555 39.20 3.99 0.28
N GLY A 556 39.72 4.71 -0.71
CA GLY A 556 39.10 4.90 -2.03
C GLY A 556 39.28 3.68 -2.93
N LEU A 557 38.57 2.59 -2.63
CA LEU A 557 38.69 1.31 -3.32
C LEU A 557 37.86 1.24 -4.61
N PHE A 558 36.86 2.06 -4.76
CA PHE A 558 35.99 2.17 -5.93
C PHE A 558 36.37 3.38 -6.76
N LYS A 559 36.37 3.25 -8.11
CA LYS A 559 36.70 4.32 -9.04
C LYS A 559 35.58 4.52 -10.03
N ARG A 560 34.79 5.59 -9.82
CA ARG A 560 33.68 5.95 -10.68
C ARG A 560 34.15 6.70 -11.92
N ARG A 561 33.69 6.29 -13.08
CA ARG A 561 33.93 7.00 -14.35
C ARG A 561 32.85 8.06 -14.59
N TYR A 562 33.25 9.30 -14.82
CA TYR A 562 32.39 10.32 -15.40
C TYR A 562 32.47 10.30 -16.91
N ARG A 563 31.36 10.10 -17.60
CA ARG A 563 31.26 10.07 -19.05
C ARG A 563 30.12 10.92 -19.58
N ALA A 564 30.18 11.35 -20.83
CA ALA A 564 29.07 11.97 -21.52
C ALA A 564 27.90 11.02 -21.66
N ALA A 565 26.64 11.56 -21.69
CA ALA A 565 25.41 10.80 -21.84
C ALA A 565 25.14 9.74 -20.73
N SER A 566 25.65 9.96 -19.50
CA SER A 566 25.24 9.15 -18.34
C SER A 566 23.82 9.54 -17.89
N THR A 567 23.14 8.67 -17.15
CA THR A 567 21.79 8.93 -16.57
C THR A 567 21.75 10.26 -15.79
N MET A 568 22.86 10.65 -15.16
CA MET A 568 22.97 11.90 -14.39
C MET A 568 23.10 13.17 -15.25
N THR A 569 23.48 13.04 -16.52
CA THR A 569 23.72 14.17 -17.45
C THR A 569 22.58 14.36 -18.46
N GLN A 570 21.58 13.47 -18.47
CA GLN A 570 20.43 13.56 -19.35
C GLN A 570 19.46 14.68 -18.95
N LYS A 571 18.64 15.15 -19.89
CA LYS A 571 17.54 16.10 -19.64
C LYS A 571 16.61 15.52 -18.57
N THR A 572 16.22 16.34 -17.59
CA THR A 572 15.25 15.93 -16.57
C THR A 572 13.89 15.61 -17.21
N THR A 573 13.36 14.44 -16.92
CA THR A 573 12.03 13.97 -17.35
C THR A 573 11.15 13.72 -16.14
N PHE A 574 9.86 13.47 -16.37
CA PHE A 574 8.94 13.09 -15.30
C PHE A 574 9.39 11.82 -14.55
N GLU A 575 10.07 10.88 -15.21
CA GLU A 575 10.59 9.67 -14.58
C GLU A 575 11.59 9.96 -13.47
N HIS A 576 12.40 11.01 -13.59
CA HIS A 576 13.31 11.46 -12.51
C HIS A 576 12.54 11.98 -11.30
N VAL A 577 11.46 12.74 -11.52
CA VAL A 577 10.59 13.24 -10.45
C VAL A 577 9.91 12.08 -9.75
N TYR A 578 9.32 11.19 -10.53
CA TYR A 578 8.60 10.03 -10.03
C TYR A 578 9.50 9.08 -9.24
N GLY A 579 10.73 8.85 -9.71
CA GLY A 579 11.68 8.01 -9.01
C GLY A 579 12.01 8.50 -7.59
N TYR A 580 12.35 9.79 -7.44
CA TYR A 580 12.55 10.38 -6.12
C TYR A 580 11.28 10.39 -5.25
N PHE A 581 10.14 10.69 -5.84
CA PHE A 581 8.87 10.68 -5.14
C PHE A 581 8.49 9.27 -4.65
N LYS A 582 8.70 8.25 -5.48
CA LYS A 582 8.47 6.85 -5.10
C LYS A 582 9.39 6.40 -3.98
N CYS A 583 10.68 6.80 -4.04
CA CYS A 583 11.60 6.56 -2.93
C CYS A 583 11.12 7.21 -1.64
N PHE A 584 10.65 8.46 -1.68
CA PHE A 584 10.08 9.14 -0.52
C PHE A 584 8.93 8.36 0.12
N LEU A 585 7.96 7.89 -0.69
CA LEU A 585 6.82 7.11 -0.19
C LEU A 585 7.27 5.78 0.44
N LYS A 586 8.13 5.04 -0.27
CA LYS A 586 8.63 3.75 0.18
C LYS A 586 9.54 3.82 1.42
N MET A 587 10.31 4.88 1.56
CA MET A 587 11.08 5.14 2.78
C MET A 587 10.18 5.39 3.98
N GLY A 588 9.06 6.13 3.80
CA GLY A 588 8.04 6.32 4.84
C GLY A 588 7.43 5.00 5.29
N GLU A 589 6.96 4.17 4.34
CA GLU A 589 6.44 2.83 4.62
C GLU A 589 7.47 1.95 5.36
N TYR A 590 8.76 2.13 5.11
CA TYR A 590 9.82 1.35 5.76
C TYR A 590 10.08 1.81 7.19
N ILE A 591 10.13 3.13 7.44
CA ILE A 591 10.32 3.69 8.79
C ILE A 591 9.21 3.23 9.75
N GLU A 592 7.96 3.19 9.26
CA GLU A 592 6.82 2.76 10.08
C GLU A 592 6.90 1.29 10.54
N LYS A 593 7.67 0.47 9.82
CA LYS A 593 7.82 -0.98 10.10
C LYS A 593 8.99 -1.32 11.01
N ILE A 594 9.89 -0.38 11.24
CA ILE A 594 11.08 -0.59 12.06
C ILE A 594 11.00 0.25 13.34
N ASN A 595 11.42 -0.33 14.44
CA ASN A 595 11.47 0.38 15.71
C ASN A 595 12.82 1.10 15.83
N ILE A 596 12.81 2.42 15.68
CA ILE A 596 14.01 3.26 15.77
C ILE A 596 13.72 4.40 16.75
N ASP A 597 14.67 4.64 17.67
CA ASP A 597 14.60 5.72 18.64
C ASP A 597 15.03 7.07 18.04
N ASP A 598 14.64 8.17 18.67
CA ASP A 598 15.21 9.48 18.43
C ASP A 598 16.64 9.53 19.04
N PRO A 599 17.66 10.12 18.38
CA PRO A 599 17.62 10.97 17.17
C PRO A 599 17.84 10.21 15.85
N GLU A 600 17.99 8.88 15.85
CA GLU A 600 18.24 8.08 14.66
C GLU A 600 17.06 8.18 13.68
N LYS A 601 15.84 8.21 14.21
CA LYS A 601 14.61 8.42 13.43
C LYS A 601 14.59 9.76 12.71
N GLU A 602 15.08 10.82 13.35
CA GLU A 602 15.19 12.14 12.71
C GLU A 602 16.15 12.10 11.52
N ALA A 603 17.26 11.37 11.64
CA ALA A 603 18.20 11.20 10.52
C ALA A 603 17.57 10.42 9.36
N ALA A 604 16.81 9.38 9.66
CA ALA A 604 16.07 8.62 8.66
C ALA A 604 15.02 9.48 7.95
N LEU A 605 14.23 10.25 8.71
CA LEU A 605 13.26 11.22 8.16
C LEU A 605 13.92 12.34 7.35
N PHE A 606 15.14 12.77 7.72
CA PHE A 606 15.90 13.74 6.94
C PHE A 606 16.21 13.21 5.54
N VAL A 607 16.71 11.98 5.43
CA VAL A 607 17.01 11.33 4.13
C VAL A 607 15.75 11.14 3.30
N GLN A 608 14.63 10.74 3.93
CA GLN A 608 13.33 10.64 3.29
C GLN A 608 12.88 11.99 2.70
N LYS A 609 12.91 13.05 3.50
CA LYS A 609 12.54 14.41 3.08
C LYS A 609 13.44 14.97 1.99
N ASP A 610 14.72 14.56 1.97
CA ASP A 610 15.66 14.93 0.92
C ASP A 610 15.24 14.40 -0.45
N ASN A 611 14.71 13.17 -0.50
CA ASN A 611 14.12 12.62 -1.72
C ASN A 611 12.90 13.43 -2.19
N LEU A 612 12.03 13.85 -1.28
CA LEU A 612 10.90 14.72 -1.62
C LEU A 612 11.39 16.09 -2.14
N ARG A 613 12.42 16.66 -1.52
CA ARG A 613 13.03 17.92 -1.99
C ARG A 613 13.57 17.76 -3.41
N ASN A 614 14.32 16.69 -3.68
CA ASN A 614 14.84 16.40 -5.02
C ASN A 614 13.73 16.23 -6.06
N ALA A 615 12.63 15.52 -5.71
CA ALA A 615 11.46 15.40 -6.58
C ALA A 615 10.87 16.78 -6.93
N ARG A 616 10.68 17.64 -5.92
CA ARG A 616 10.15 19.02 -6.09
C ARG A 616 11.06 19.88 -6.97
N GLU A 617 12.39 19.84 -6.77
CA GLU A 617 13.35 20.59 -7.55
C GLU A 617 13.38 20.13 -9.02
N LYS A 618 13.27 18.82 -9.25
CA LYS A 618 13.17 18.27 -10.61
C LYS A 618 11.83 18.65 -11.27
N TYR A 619 10.71 18.57 -10.55
CA TYR A 619 9.38 18.95 -11.07
C TYR A 619 9.33 20.43 -11.51
N MET A 620 10.01 21.33 -10.79
CA MET A 620 10.10 22.75 -11.20
C MET A 620 10.78 22.93 -12.57
N LYS A 621 11.68 22.02 -12.93
CA LYS A 621 12.46 22.10 -14.20
C LYS A 621 11.76 21.42 -15.37
N LEU A 622 10.62 20.76 -15.15
CA LEU A 622 9.87 20.07 -16.21
C LEU A 622 9.13 21.06 -17.11
N GLU A 623 9.12 20.76 -18.40
CA GLU A 623 8.22 21.39 -19.37
C GLU A 623 6.77 20.99 -19.12
N TYR A 624 5.82 21.71 -19.71
CA TYR A 624 4.39 21.49 -19.49
C TYR A 624 3.96 20.06 -19.87
N GLU A 625 4.40 19.59 -21.04
CA GLU A 625 4.08 18.26 -21.56
C GLU A 625 4.58 17.14 -20.62
N GLU A 626 5.72 17.30 -20.02
CA GLU A 626 6.29 16.36 -19.05
C GLU A 626 5.48 16.32 -17.73
N LYS A 627 4.91 17.45 -17.31
CA LYS A 627 4.06 17.53 -16.13
C LYS A 627 2.72 16.79 -16.31
N GLU A 628 2.19 16.75 -17.54
CA GLU A 628 0.99 15.98 -17.85
C GLU A 628 1.15 14.47 -17.59
N ALA A 629 2.39 13.96 -17.58
CA ALA A 629 2.65 12.56 -17.25
C ALA A 629 2.23 12.17 -15.82
N ALA A 630 2.14 13.13 -14.89
CA ALA A 630 1.61 12.92 -13.53
C ALA A 630 0.16 12.40 -13.54
N LYS A 631 -0.62 12.71 -14.57
CA LYS A 631 -1.99 12.19 -14.75
C LYS A 631 -2.03 10.67 -14.92
N GLY A 632 -0.91 10.06 -15.27
CA GLY A 632 -0.73 8.62 -15.42
C GLY A 632 -0.40 7.84 -14.15
N LEU A 633 -0.26 8.49 -13.01
CA LEU A 633 -0.04 7.84 -11.72
C LEU A 633 -1.29 7.07 -11.27
N ASP A 634 -1.10 6.00 -10.48
CA ASP A 634 -2.24 5.39 -9.81
C ASP A 634 -2.88 6.38 -8.82
N LEU A 635 -4.14 6.12 -8.47
CA LEU A 635 -4.93 7.13 -7.74
C LEU A 635 -4.31 7.51 -6.40
N ASN A 636 -3.79 6.53 -5.65
CA ASN A 636 -3.19 6.80 -4.34
C ASN A 636 -1.88 7.58 -4.51
N GLU A 637 -1.02 7.15 -5.44
CA GLU A 637 0.20 7.88 -5.78
C GLU A 637 -0.11 9.30 -6.27
N LYS A 638 -1.19 9.45 -7.05
CA LYS A 638 -1.63 10.75 -7.57
C LYS A 638 -2.07 11.69 -6.45
N LEU A 639 -2.88 11.23 -5.50
CA LEU A 639 -3.29 12.04 -4.35
C LEU A 639 -2.09 12.51 -3.53
N TYR A 640 -1.14 11.62 -3.27
CA TYR A 640 0.09 11.99 -2.59
C TYR A 640 0.96 12.92 -3.46
N PHE A 641 1.00 12.69 -4.78
CA PHE A 641 1.77 13.53 -5.69
C PHE A 641 1.18 14.94 -5.76
N GLU A 642 -0.14 15.07 -5.90
CA GLU A 642 -0.85 16.35 -5.83
C GLU A 642 -0.52 17.06 -4.51
N ALA A 643 -0.74 16.44 -3.37
CA ALA A 643 -0.53 17.05 -2.06
C ALA A 643 0.94 17.44 -1.79
N TYR A 644 1.89 16.57 -2.13
CA TYR A 644 3.30 16.80 -1.78
C TYR A 644 4.10 17.55 -2.85
N ILE A 645 3.68 17.50 -4.10
CA ILE A 645 4.44 18.09 -5.22
C ILE A 645 3.67 19.25 -5.86
N GLU A 646 2.44 19.03 -6.36
CA GLU A 646 1.70 20.03 -7.14
C GLU A 646 1.16 21.17 -6.26
N ASP A 647 0.52 20.88 -5.15
CA ASP A 647 -0.01 21.90 -4.24
C ASP A 647 1.12 22.72 -3.63
N TRP A 648 2.22 22.09 -3.21
CA TRP A 648 3.41 22.79 -2.76
C TRP A 648 3.97 23.73 -3.82
N PHE A 649 3.96 23.30 -5.10
CA PHE A 649 4.41 24.12 -6.22
C PHE A 649 3.45 25.30 -6.47
N ALA A 650 2.14 25.06 -6.42
CA ALA A 650 1.10 26.06 -6.58
C ALA A 650 1.19 27.13 -5.48
N GLU A 651 1.36 26.74 -4.23
CA GLU A 651 1.56 27.65 -3.09
C GLU A 651 2.79 28.53 -3.29
N ARG A 652 3.94 27.94 -3.66
CA ARG A 652 5.15 28.72 -3.93
C ARG A 652 5.00 29.68 -5.11
N LYS A 653 4.29 29.27 -6.15
CA LYS A 653 3.98 30.14 -7.30
C LYS A 653 3.08 31.30 -6.88
N ALA A 654 2.09 31.04 -6.02
CA ALA A 654 1.22 32.06 -5.45
C ALA A 654 2.00 33.07 -4.60
N VAL A 655 2.89 32.60 -3.71
CA VAL A 655 3.77 33.43 -2.89
C VAL A 655 4.72 34.26 -3.77
N TRP A 656 5.32 33.65 -4.81
CA TRP A 656 6.19 34.35 -5.75
C TRP A 656 5.45 35.44 -6.53
N ASN A 657 4.20 35.12 -7.00
CA ASN A 657 3.36 36.10 -7.69
C ASN A 657 2.96 37.25 -6.78
N ALA A 658 2.59 36.97 -5.52
CA ALA A 658 2.26 37.98 -4.52
C ALA A 658 3.45 38.90 -4.21
N ASN A 659 4.64 38.30 -4.04
CA ASN A 659 5.87 39.06 -3.81
C ASN A 659 6.25 39.93 -5.03
N ASN A 660 6.11 39.39 -6.25
CA ASN A 660 6.34 40.18 -7.46
C ASN A 660 5.31 41.27 -7.68
N ARG A 661 4.06 41.06 -7.30
CA ARG A 661 3.02 42.09 -7.32
C ARG A 661 3.33 43.20 -6.35
N ALA A 662 3.69 42.87 -5.10
CA ALA A 662 4.14 43.84 -4.09
C ALA A 662 5.38 44.62 -4.56
N ALA A 663 6.36 43.92 -5.17
CA ALA A 663 7.55 44.58 -5.70
C ALA A 663 7.22 45.54 -6.86
N ARG A 664 6.27 45.21 -7.73
CA ARG A 664 5.77 46.11 -8.78
C ARG A 664 4.99 47.31 -8.22
N GLU A 665 4.17 47.08 -7.21
CA GLU A 665 3.44 48.14 -6.54
C GLU A 665 4.42 49.15 -5.87
N ILE A 666 5.44 48.64 -5.16
CA ILE A 666 6.51 49.46 -4.59
C ILE A 666 7.32 50.19 -5.69
N ALA A 667 7.63 49.54 -6.79
CA ALA A 667 8.33 50.17 -7.91
C ALA A 667 7.51 51.27 -8.56
N ASN A 668 6.20 51.07 -8.68
CA ASN A 668 5.26 52.11 -9.17
C ASN A 668 5.11 53.28 -8.19
N GLU A 669 5.04 53.00 -6.91
CA GLU A 669 5.04 54.07 -5.87
C GLU A 669 6.34 54.88 -5.91
N ILE A 670 7.50 54.22 -6.03
CA ILE A 670 8.79 54.89 -6.19
C ILE A 670 8.84 55.73 -7.47
N ALA A 671 8.29 55.21 -8.59
CA ALA A 671 8.20 55.95 -9.83
C ALA A 671 7.29 57.18 -9.72
N ASN A 672 6.15 57.03 -9.04
CA ASN A 672 5.21 58.12 -8.76
C ASN A 672 5.84 59.19 -7.87
N VAL A 673 6.57 58.80 -6.81
CA VAL A 673 7.29 59.73 -5.91
C VAL A 673 8.40 60.44 -6.68
N LYS A 674 9.13 59.76 -7.59
CA LYS A 674 10.15 60.38 -8.43
C LYS A 674 9.59 61.39 -9.42
N ASN A 675 8.32 61.28 -9.80
CA ASN A 675 7.67 62.21 -10.73
C ASN A 675 7.01 63.40 -10.05
N THR A 676 6.96 63.49 -8.71
CA THR A 676 6.45 64.64 -7.97
C THR A 676 7.48 65.76 -7.97
N GLU A 677 7.00 67.03 -8.09
CA GLU A 677 7.86 68.21 -8.12
C GLU A 677 8.70 68.38 -6.84
N THR A 678 8.28 67.81 -5.73
CA THR A 678 8.99 67.82 -4.47
C THR A 678 10.27 66.99 -4.48
N PHE A 679 10.42 66.04 -5.39
CA PHE A 679 11.64 65.23 -5.58
C PHE A 679 12.71 65.95 -6.40
N LYS A 680 12.30 67.02 -7.14
CA LYS A 680 13.21 67.85 -7.94
C LYS A 680 13.99 68.84 -7.09
N LEU A 681 13.66 69.02 -5.82
CA LEU A 681 14.33 69.87 -4.86
C LEU A 681 15.05 69.04 -3.78
N GLY A 682 16.08 68.45 -4.13
CA GLY A 682 17.25 67.87 -3.48
C GLY A 682 17.37 67.80 -1.96
N ALA A 683 16.47 67.16 -1.22
CA ALA A 683 16.66 67.01 0.23
C ALA A 683 16.06 65.73 0.87
N ALA A 684 15.93 64.60 0.20
CA ALA A 684 15.32 63.40 0.80
C ALA A 684 16.13 62.08 0.66
N ILE A 685 17.45 62.14 0.69
CA ILE A 685 18.34 60.96 0.48
C ILE A 685 18.52 60.12 1.76
N ILE A 686 17.96 60.46 2.91
CA ILE A 686 18.30 59.78 4.19
C ILE A 686 17.28 58.71 4.63
N TRP A 687 16.10 58.60 4.03
CA TRP A 687 15.05 57.69 4.52
C TRP A 687 14.89 56.34 3.80
N LEU A 688 15.41 56.22 2.60
CA LEU A 688 15.22 55.05 1.74
C LEU A 688 15.99 53.77 2.14
N PRO A 689 17.17 53.80 2.79
CA PRO A 689 17.95 52.56 2.97
C PRO A 689 17.40 51.55 3.99
N ARG A 690 16.58 51.99 4.97
CA ARG A 690 16.12 51.09 6.05
C ARG A 690 14.95 50.18 5.65
N LYS A 691 13.99 50.65 4.88
CA LYS A 691 12.85 49.81 4.42
C LYS A 691 13.24 48.85 3.32
N ILE A 692 14.14 49.22 2.42
CA ILE A 692 14.62 48.34 1.35
C ILE A 692 15.46 47.20 1.93
N LYS A 693 16.25 47.42 2.96
CA LYS A 693 17.02 46.38 3.63
C LYS A 693 16.15 45.35 4.35
N GLN A 694 14.98 45.74 4.84
CA GLN A 694 14.03 44.85 5.53
C GLN A 694 13.25 43.97 4.56
N CYS A 695 12.96 44.46 3.33
CA CYS A 695 12.35 43.62 2.27
C CYS A 695 13.31 42.58 1.67
N PHE A 696 14.62 42.89 1.58
CA PHE A 696 15.61 41.93 1.06
C PHE A 696 16.07 40.90 2.09
N LEU A 697 15.86 41.10 3.39
CA LEU A 697 16.21 40.15 4.45
C LEU A 697 15.15 39.06 4.65
N ASN A 698 13.93 39.22 4.11
CA ASN A 698 12.86 38.22 4.16
C ASN A 698 12.78 37.33 2.88
N ILE A 699 13.76 37.41 1.97
CA ILE A 699 13.83 36.68 0.72
C ILE A 699 15.00 35.62 0.73
N ARG A 700 15.46 35.27 1.94
CA ARG A 700 16.38 34.11 2.07
C ARG A 700 15.74 32.93 2.78
#